data_9b81b07990d05c5ecd3198b95644317c
#
_entry.id   9b81b07990d05c5ecd3198b95644317c
#
_cell.length_a   1.000
_cell.length_b   1.000
_cell.length_c   1.000
_cell.angle_alpha   90.00
_cell.angle_beta   90.00
_cell.angle_gamma   90.00
#
_symmetry.space_group_name_H-M   'P 1'
#
loop_
_entity.id
_entity.type
_entity.pdbx_description
1 polymer ?
#
loop_
_entity_poly.entity_id
_entity_poly.type
_entity_poly.pdbx_seq_one_letter_code
_entity_poly.pdbx_strand_id
1 'polypeptide(L)'
;MSQYPHLNSTYISPRLQAALSQIGSHAITTIIAPMGYGKSTAVKWWQQHEARQIPDACILRQLVATDSRADFWDGFCRTLRRWPTLAAQLRALGYPEGPHARFLLCELLQDALAAFDSPVYFILDDVYLLQSGDLPAVLSFLAERLPPCVHMILVSRNHIFSESARLRLGSGLLEIVADDLRLTQPELELYAARCGLSLPQAQARTLCAVSEGWIAMIYLCFRAYAQTHEWRFDTHNIYALIEQVMFDPLDERRRRFLLYNCVTEEFTRAQAAFVWQEADADVLLHDLTHNNAFIVSGAGGVYRYHHMLRQLLRKKFELLEPELQSRVLARVGLWFLQAKDYLPAAEFFRRAGEWPGVLRAAALDCGKSLGGEHRQMLLDWCRSCPPEILQQNPDAVCVLMRKLFSFGQIPEMLRLRGLLLEALQDEAAYTPQQRDNYLGECDLVMSFLAYNDIGAMSALHRSASARMTRTTRCIDLDGTWTFGSPSVLMMFHRTAGGADAENAQMRECMPHYYRITDGHGSGAEYSMQAETELLRGRLTDAEISCHLAADAAASRGQYSILLTVEFVRMRMALLRADQAAAEDMLCALRRTLKQQRQFIVLRSLELCQAWLDAQSGCGDPSGRWFMTPEADASFLGPMLPMLRTVQNEVLLASGAWTKLLSRADRCAAINAQLHALLADSYLHIHLACANARLGRTEDARQELDTALSLALPDAFYLPFAEHADDLGALLPEALQSRGETAAADAIARLCAIKTAVPAPQDYGLTGRELEIARLAAARRTNTEIAQTLHLSESTVKNHLKRIFDKLGLDGGARGKRVLLASLLPPKDSP
;
A
#
# COMPACT_ATOMS: atom_id res chain seq x y z
N MET A 1 2.12 -49.58 21.71
CA MET A 1 2.68 -49.34 20.34
C MET A 1 1.52 -49.62 19.37
N SER A 2 1.23 -48.70 18.45
CA SER A 2 0.17 -48.89 17.45
C SER A 2 0.52 -50.12 16.57
N GLN A 3 -0.44 -51.06 16.38
CA GLN A 3 -0.27 -52.21 15.52
C GLN A 3 0.00 -51.84 14.04
N TYR A 4 -0.26 -50.56 13.69
CA TYR A 4 -0.08 -49.99 12.33
C TYR A 4 0.75 -48.71 12.39
N PRO A 5 2.10 -48.80 12.52
CA PRO A 5 2.99 -47.67 12.71
C PRO A 5 3.04 -46.70 11.50
N HIS A 6 2.65 -47.17 10.31
CA HIS A 6 2.70 -46.38 9.06
C HIS A 6 1.36 -45.77 8.64
N LEU A 7 0.31 -45.86 9.47
CA LEU A 7 -1.01 -45.34 9.13
C LEU A 7 -1.03 -43.83 8.84
N ASN A 8 -0.14 -43.07 9.48
CA ASN A 8 -0.03 -41.63 9.31
C ASN A 8 0.99 -41.22 8.22
N SER A 9 1.53 -42.17 7.46
CA SER A 9 2.48 -41.87 6.40
C SER A 9 1.80 -41.18 5.22
N THR A 10 2.42 -40.13 4.70
CA THR A 10 1.95 -39.42 3.52
C THR A 10 2.07 -40.32 2.30
N TYR A 11 1.01 -40.49 1.53
CA TYR A 11 0.98 -41.17 0.23
C TYR A 11 0.67 -40.17 -0.88
N ILE A 12 1.51 -40.12 -1.90
CA ILE A 12 1.28 -39.36 -3.12
C ILE A 12 1.47 -40.33 -4.28
N SER A 13 0.48 -40.42 -5.15
CA SER A 13 0.51 -41.33 -6.29
C SER A 13 1.59 -40.93 -7.30
N PRO A 14 2.18 -41.87 -8.06
CA PRO A 14 3.16 -41.57 -9.09
C PRO A 14 2.64 -40.58 -10.14
N ARG A 15 1.35 -40.66 -10.50
CA ARG A 15 0.70 -39.73 -11.41
C ARG A 15 0.70 -38.30 -10.87
N LEU A 16 0.34 -38.14 -9.61
CA LEU A 16 0.36 -36.82 -8.96
C LEU A 16 1.80 -36.32 -8.79
N GLN A 17 2.79 -37.19 -8.50
CA GLN A 17 4.20 -36.80 -8.44
C GLN A 17 4.66 -36.22 -9.77
N ALA A 18 4.32 -36.86 -10.90
CA ALA A 18 4.65 -36.36 -12.23
C ALA A 18 4.01 -34.99 -12.56
N ALA A 19 2.80 -34.71 -12.08
CA ALA A 19 2.16 -33.43 -12.22
C ALA A 19 2.86 -32.35 -11.36
N LEU A 20 3.20 -32.71 -10.11
CA LEU A 20 3.87 -31.79 -9.18
C LEU A 20 5.30 -31.42 -9.62
N SER A 21 6.02 -32.31 -10.31
CA SER A 21 7.38 -32.02 -10.80
C SER A 21 7.42 -30.91 -11.86
N GLN A 22 6.28 -30.58 -12.46
CA GLN A 22 6.19 -29.50 -13.45
C GLN A 22 6.06 -28.09 -12.83
N ILE A 23 5.90 -27.99 -11.52
CA ILE A 23 5.69 -26.70 -10.82
C ILE A 23 6.78 -25.67 -11.15
N GLY A 24 8.05 -26.09 -11.17
CA GLY A 24 9.18 -25.18 -11.43
C GLY A 24 9.30 -24.70 -12.88
N SER A 25 8.48 -25.21 -13.81
CA SER A 25 8.48 -24.76 -15.22
C SER A 25 7.35 -23.76 -15.55
N HIS A 26 6.50 -23.42 -14.57
CA HIS A 26 5.35 -22.54 -14.78
C HIS A 26 5.38 -21.33 -13.83
N ALA A 27 4.93 -20.17 -14.30
CA ALA A 27 4.85 -18.96 -13.48
C ALA A 27 3.79 -19.10 -12.38
N ILE A 28 2.65 -19.71 -12.69
CA ILE A 28 1.57 -20.00 -11.75
C ILE A 28 1.20 -21.49 -11.83
N THR A 29 1.07 -22.10 -10.67
CA THR A 29 0.45 -23.44 -10.53
C THR A 29 -0.77 -23.31 -9.63
N THR A 30 -1.95 -23.78 -10.08
CA THR A 30 -3.14 -23.88 -9.27
C THR A 30 -3.42 -25.34 -8.90
N ILE A 31 -3.70 -25.60 -7.64
CA ILE A 31 -4.11 -26.92 -7.14
C ILE A 31 -5.55 -26.79 -6.64
N ILE A 32 -6.50 -27.32 -7.42
CA ILE A 32 -7.93 -27.05 -7.24
C ILE A 32 -8.67 -28.36 -6.98
N ALA A 33 -9.21 -28.52 -5.79
CA ALA A 33 -10.09 -29.63 -5.45
C ALA A 33 -10.94 -29.31 -4.21
N PRO A 34 -12.06 -29.99 -3.99
CA PRO A 34 -12.83 -29.89 -2.77
C PRO A 34 -11.99 -30.21 -1.53
N MET A 35 -12.61 -30.06 -0.38
CA MET A 35 -12.02 -30.33 0.92
C MET A 35 -11.59 -31.81 1.07
N GLY A 36 -10.43 -32.05 1.71
CA GLY A 36 -9.96 -33.41 2.04
C GLY A 36 -9.31 -34.18 0.89
N TYR A 37 -9.11 -33.58 -0.28
CA TYR A 37 -8.43 -34.21 -1.42
C TYR A 37 -6.89 -34.25 -1.30
N GLY A 38 -6.32 -33.78 -0.19
CA GLY A 38 -4.88 -33.83 0.02
C GLY A 38 -4.07 -32.72 -0.65
N LYS A 39 -4.68 -31.61 -1.10
CA LYS A 39 -4.01 -30.48 -1.76
C LYS A 39 -2.79 -29.98 -0.99
N SER A 40 -2.98 -29.59 0.27
CA SER A 40 -1.90 -29.09 1.14
C SER A 40 -0.85 -30.15 1.44
N THR A 41 -1.26 -31.43 1.45
CA THR A 41 -0.35 -32.58 1.61
C THR A 41 0.50 -32.79 0.36
N ALA A 42 -0.08 -32.65 -0.83
CA ALA A 42 0.63 -32.71 -2.10
C ALA A 42 1.70 -31.60 -2.19
N VAL A 43 1.34 -30.36 -1.83
CA VAL A 43 2.30 -29.24 -1.77
C VAL A 43 3.40 -29.50 -0.75
N LYS A 44 3.07 -30.01 0.45
CA LYS A 44 4.06 -30.35 1.48
C LYS A 44 5.02 -31.43 0.99
N TRP A 45 4.51 -32.46 0.32
CA TRP A 45 5.33 -33.52 -0.26
C TRP A 45 6.28 -32.96 -1.32
N TRP A 46 5.76 -32.15 -2.27
CA TRP A 46 6.56 -31.47 -3.28
C TRP A 46 7.66 -30.59 -2.65
N GLN A 47 7.33 -29.81 -1.62
CA GLN A 47 8.33 -29.03 -0.88
C GLN A 47 9.46 -29.88 -0.30
N GLN A 48 9.12 -31.09 0.20
CA GLN A 48 10.10 -31.96 0.87
C GLN A 48 10.96 -32.79 -0.09
N HIS A 49 10.42 -33.16 -1.24
CA HIS A 49 11.04 -34.12 -2.15
C HIS A 49 11.57 -33.50 -3.44
N GLU A 50 10.97 -32.41 -3.90
CA GLU A 50 11.36 -31.73 -5.14
C GLU A 50 12.06 -30.39 -4.84
N ALA A 51 11.35 -29.46 -4.21
CA ALA A 51 11.88 -28.10 -4.02
C ALA A 51 13.14 -28.03 -3.14
N ARG A 52 13.27 -28.88 -2.14
CA ARG A 52 14.47 -28.95 -1.27
C ARG A 52 15.70 -29.52 -1.98
N GLN A 53 15.52 -30.23 -3.10
CA GLN A 53 16.64 -30.73 -3.89
C GLN A 53 17.25 -29.65 -4.79
N ILE A 54 16.54 -28.54 -4.99
CA ILE A 54 17.04 -27.41 -5.78
C ILE A 54 17.94 -26.57 -4.87
N PRO A 55 19.22 -26.40 -5.21
CA PRO A 55 20.14 -25.57 -4.41
C PRO A 55 19.60 -24.15 -4.25
N ASP A 56 19.68 -23.63 -3.03
CA ASP A 56 19.30 -22.26 -2.66
C ASP A 56 17.84 -21.84 -2.97
N ALA A 57 16.95 -22.78 -3.31
CA ALA A 57 15.54 -22.48 -3.55
C ALA A 57 14.90 -21.83 -2.31
N CYS A 58 14.20 -20.71 -2.54
CA CYS A 58 13.51 -20.00 -1.49
C CYS A 58 12.02 -20.33 -1.51
N ILE A 59 11.51 -20.87 -0.40
CA ILE A 59 10.10 -21.27 -0.29
C ILE A 59 9.40 -20.37 0.74
N LEU A 60 8.43 -19.61 0.28
CA LEU A 60 7.62 -18.69 1.06
C LEU A 60 6.18 -19.23 1.08
N ARG A 61 5.66 -19.58 2.25
CA ARG A 61 4.32 -20.17 2.37
C ARG A 61 3.45 -19.36 3.30
N GLN A 62 2.26 -19.04 2.83
CA GLN A 62 1.17 -18.44 3.59
C GLN A 62 -0.06 -19.32 3.54
N LEU A 63 -0.69 -19.54 4.69
CA LEU A 63 -2.06 -20.00 4.79
C LEU A 63 -2.97 -18.77 4.75
N VAL A 64 -3.88 -18.73 3.78
CA VAL A 64 -4.95 -17.73 3.77
C VAL A 64 -6.03 -18.19 4.73
N ALA A 65 -6.28 -17.41 5.75
CA ALA A 65 -7.07 -17.80 6.90
C ALA A 65 -8.27 -16.86 7.14
N THR A 66 -8.40 -15.83 6.34
CA THR A 66 -9.32 -14.70 6.53
C THR A 66 -9.86 -14.23 5.17
N ASP A 67 -11.03 -13.64 5.18
CA ASP A 67 -11.60 -12.87 4.07
C ASP A 67 -11.12 -11.42 4.05
N SER A 68 -10.44 -10.97 5.11
CA SER A 68 -9.83 -9.64 5.24
C SER A 68 -8.59 -9.50 4.35
N ARG A 69 -8.61 -8.52 3.45
CA ARG A 69 -7.47 -8.16 2.59
C ARG A 69 -6.26 -7.70 3.39
N ALA A 70 -6.50 -6.96 4.48
CA ALA A 70 -5.45 -6.43 5.34
C ALA A 70 -4.70 -7.55 6.06
N ASP A 71 -5.43 -8.49 6.67
CA ASP A 71 -4.83 -9.65 7.36
C ASP A 71 -4.11 -10.59 6.39
N PHE A 72 -4.70 -10.80 5.22
CA PHE A 72 -4.03 -11.54 4.14
C PHE A 72 -2.71 -10.89 3.77
N TRP A 73 -2.72 -9.55 3.59
CA TRP A 73 -1.54 -8.81 3.19
C TRP A 73 -0.44 -8.80 4.25
N ASP A 74 -0.82 -8.59 5.51
CA ASP A 74 0.15 -8.69 6.60
C ASP A 74 0.72 -10.10 6.73
N GLY A 75 -0.11 -11.14 6.57
CA GLY A 75 0.33 -12.54 6.46
C GLY A 75 1.34 -12.73 5.34
N PHE A 76 1.08 -12.20 4.14
CA PHE A 76 2.01 -12.26 3.01
C PHE A 76 3.34 -11.58 3.34
N CYS A 77 3.31 -10.39 3.90
CA CYS A 77 4.51 -9.67 4.32
C CYS A 77 5.32 -10.40 5.40
N ARG A 78 4.65 -11.15 6.29
CA ARG A 78 5.35 -11.98 7.30
C ARG A 78 6.13 -13.13 6.68
N THR A 79 5.75 -13.64 5.51
CA THR A 79 6.51 -14.68 4.83
C THR A 79 7.87 -14.20 4.32
N LEU A 80 8.00 -12.90 4.06
CA LEU A 80 9.19 -12.28 3.48
C LEU A 80 10.31 -12.00 4.50
N ARG A 81 10.49 -12.87 5.50
CA ARG A 81 11.49 -12.71 6.58
C ARG A 81 12.93 -12.59 6.06
N ARG A 82 13.23 -13.20 4.92
CA ARG A 82 14.53 -13.13 4.28
C ARG A 82 14.86 -11.74 3.74
N TRP A 83 13.82 -10.95 3.41
CA TRP A 83 13.90 -9.58 2.92
C TRP A 83 13.15 -8.62 3.86
N PRO A 84 13.72 -8.30 5.04
CA PRO A 84 13.01 -7.51 6.05
C PRO A 84 12.65 -6.09 5.56
N THR A 85 13.50 -5.51 4.71
CA THR A 85 13.24 -4.20 4.08
C THR A 85 12.04 -4.28 3.14
N LEU A 86 12.00 -5.28 2.25
CA LEU A 86 10.87 -5.53 1.35
C LEU A 86 9.58 -5.80 2.15
N ALA A 87 9.63 -6.68 3.16
CA ALA A 87 8.46 -7.00 3.97
C ALA A 87 7.85 -5.76 4.62
N ALA A 88 8.70 -4.86 5.06
CA ALA A 88 8.25 -3.63 5.67
C ALA A 88 7.78 -2.59 4.64
N GLN A 89 8.37 -2.55 3.45
CA GLN A 89 7.87 -1.74 2.34
C GLN A 89 6.47 -2.20 1.89
N LEU A 90 6.27 -3.50 1.74
CA LEU A 90 4.98 -4.05 1.34
C LEU A 90 3.90 -3.87 2.42
N ARG A 91 4.24 -3.96 3.71
CA ARG A 91 3.29 -3.62 4.79
C ARG A 91 2.81 -2.18 4.70
N ALA A 92 3.73 -1.25 4.46
CA ALA A 92 3.38 0.16 4.35
C ALA A 92 2.61 0.46 3.03
N LEU A 93 2.85 -0.31 1.95
CA LEU A 93 2.05 -0.23 0.72
C LEU A 93 0.59 -0.63 0.96
N GLY A 94 0.36 -1.58 1.86
CA GLY A 94 -0.94 -2.20 2.05
C GLY A 94 -1.33 -3.16 0.91
N TYR A 95 -2.53 -3.76 0.98
CA TYR A 95 -3.03 -4.62 -0.08
C TYR A 95 -3.09 -3.85 -1.42
N PRO A 96 -2.59 -4.42 -2.55
CA PRO A 96 -2.40 -3.69 -3.80
C PRO A 96 -3.71 -3.50 -4.56
N GLU A 97 -4.56 -2.60 -4.08
CA GLU A 97 -5.78 -2.19 -4.74
C GLU A 97 -5.47 -1.28 -5.94
N GLY A 98 -6.03 -1.63 -7.07
CA GLY A 98 -5.88 -0.85 -8.29
C GLY A 98 -4.53 -1.01 -9.03
N PRO A 99 -4.45 -0.50 -10.27
CA PRO A 99 -3.30 -0.73 -11.16
C PRO A 99 -1.97 -0.18 -10.63
N HIS A 100 -2.00 0.99 -10.01
CA HIS A 100 -0.79 1.63 -9.51
C HIS A 100 -0.14 0.84 -8.35
N ALA A 101 -0.95 0.43 -7.36
CA ALA A 101 -0.42 -0.35 -6.23
C ALA A 101 0.14 -1.71 -6.70
N ARG A 102 -0.46 -2.32 -7.73
CA ARG A 102 0.05 -3.54 -8.37
C ARG A 102 1.39 -3.29 -9.08
N PHE A 103 1.52 -2.14 -9.75
CA PHE A 103 2.77 -1.75 -10.38
C PHE A 103 3.88 -1.56 -9.35
N LEU A 104 3.64 -0.80 -8.27
CA LEU A 104 4.58 -0.61 -7.17
C LEU A 104 4.95 -1.93 -6.48
N LEU A 105 3.97 -2.81 -6.26
CA LEU A 105 4.24 -4.16 -5.74
C LEU A 105 5.23 -4.90 -6.63
N CYS A 106 5.01 -4.86 -7.94
CA CYS A 106 5.87 -5.53 -8.92
C CYS A 106 7.29 -4.93 -8.92
N GLU A 107 7.44 -3.61 -8.94
CA GLU A 107 8.75 -2.94 -8.86
C GLU A 107 9.49 -3.32 -7.57
N LEU A 108 8.82 -3.28 -6.40
CA LEU A 108 9.45 -3.63 -5.13
C LEU A 108 9.91 -5.09 -5.09
N LEU A 109 9.11 -6.00 -5.66
CA LEU A 109 9.48 -7.41 -5.76
C LEU A 109 10.63 -7.61 -6.76
N GLN A 110 10.60 -6.96 -7.91
CA GLN A 110 11.67 -7.03 -8.91
C GLN A 110 12.99 -6.51 -8.34
N ASP A 111 12.98 -5.33 -7.71
CA ASP A 111 14.18 -4.73 -7.10
C ASP A 111 14.79 -5.66 -6.03
N ALA A 112 13.96 -6.28 -5.19
CA ALA A 112 14.41 -7.16 -4.14
C ALA A 112 14.90 -8.53 -4.64
N LEU A 113 14.36 -9.01 -5.75
CA LEU A 113 14.65 -10.32 -6.33
C LEU A 113 15.65 -10.24 -7.50
N ALA A 114 16.01 -9.04 -7.98
CA ALA A 114 16.92 -8.84 -9.11
C ALA A 114 18.32 -9.46 -8.92
N ALA A 115 18.77 -9.58 -7.67
CA ALA A 115 20.06 -10.20 -7.32
C ALA A 115 19.93 -11.69 -6.96
N PHE A 116 18.75 -12.29 -7.21
CA PHE A 116 18.46 -13.65 -6.78
C PHE A 116 18.37 -14.57 -8.01
N ASP A 117 19.38 -15.41 -8.20
CA ASP A 117 19.45 -16.36 -9.34
C ASP A 117 18.71 -17.67 -9.06
N SER A 118 18.36 -17.93 -7.80
CA SER A 118 17.72 -19.18 -7.38
C SER A 118 16.18 -19.09 -7.43
N PRO A 119 15.47 -20.22 -7.65
CA PRO A 119 14.00 -20.21 -7.69
C PRO A 119 13.36 -19.73 -6.39
N VAL A 120 12.36 -18.88 -6.51
CA VAL A 120 11.55 -18.36 -5.40
C VAL A 120 10.10 -18.84 -5.58
N TYR A 121 9.62 -19.64 -4.62
CA TYR A 121 8.27 -20.20 -4.65
C TYR A 121 7.38 -19.50 -3.62
N PHE A 122 6.34 -18.82 -4.09
CA PHE A 122 5.28 -18.26 -3.26
C PHE A 122 4.11 -19.24 -3.19
N ILE A 123 3.87 -19.82 -2.04
CA ILE A 123 2.77 -20.75 -1.82
C ILE A 123 1.68 -20.07 -1.03
N LEU A 124 0.51 -19.92 -1.65
CA LEU A 124 -0.71 -19.42 -1.03
C LEU A 124 -1.69 -20.59 -0.86
N ASP A 125 -1.94 -20.98 0.37
CA ASP A 125 -2.81 -22.13 0.71
C ASP A 125 -4.18 -21.60 1.16
N ASP A 126 -5.26 -22.27 0.74
CA ASP A 126 -6.66 -21.92 1.00
C ASP A 126 -7.10 -20.54 0.46
N VAL A 127 -6.61 -20.14 -0.72
CA VAL A 127 -6.85 -18.84 -1.37
C VAL A 127 -8.35 -18.52 -1.55
N TYR A 128 -9.21 -19.54 -1.66
CA TYR A 128 -10.66 -19.38 -1.80
C TYR A 128 -11.34 -18.66 -0.62
N LEU A 129 -10.67 -18.55 0.53
CA LEU A 129 -11.18 -17.83 1.71
C LEU A 129 -11.15 -16.32 1.49
N LEU A 130 -10.20 -15.83 0.70
CA LEU A 130 -10.12 -14.42 0.36
C LEU A 130 -11.12 -14.08 -0.75
N GLN A 131 -12.30 -13.59 -0.39
CA GLN A 131 -13.36 -13.19 -1.32
C GLN A 131 -13.08 -11.83 -2.00
N SER A 132 -11.85 -11.58 -2.37
CA SER A 132 -11.45 -10.37 -3.06
C SER A 132 -11.56 -10.54 -4.57
N GLY A 133 -12.45 -9.81 -5.21
CA GLY A 133 -12.57 -9.79 -6.68
C GLY A 133 -11.29 -9.35 -7.40
N ASP A 134 -10.37 -8.69 -6.72
CA ASP A 134 -9.13 -8.15 -7.28
C ASP A 134 -7.94 -9.12 -7.24
N LEU A 135 -7.97 -10.14 -6.39
CA LEU A 135 -6.83 -11.05 -6.23
C LEU A 135 -6.41 -11.73 -7.55
N PRO A 136 -7.32 -12.24 -8.39
CA PRO A 136 -6.95 -12.83 -9.67
C PRO A 136 -6.22 -11.84 -10.58
N ALA A 137 -6.60 -10.55 -10.54
CA ALA A 137 -5.95 -9.52 -11.32
C ALA A 137 -4.55 -9.18 -10.78
N VAL A 138 -4.35 -9.17 -9.47
CA VAL A 138 -3.02 -9.01 -8.84
C VAL A 138 -2.11 -10.16 -9.24
N LEU A 139 -2.57 -11.40 -9.12
CA LEU A 139 -1.77 -12.59 -9.41
C LEU A 139 -1.42 -12.68 -10.90
N SER A 140 -2.37 -12.41 -11.80
CA SER A 140 -2.10 -12.37 -13.25
C SER A 140 -1.08 -11.27 -13.61
N PHE A 141 -1.21 -10.09 -13.00
CA PHE A 141 -0.28 -8.98 -13.21
C PHE A 141 1.15 -9.33 -12.76
N LEU A 142 1.29 -10.02 -11.62
CA LEU A 142 2.58 -10.49 -11.13
C LEU A 142 3.18 -11.57 -12.05
N ALA A 143 2.37 -12.54 -12.47
CA ALA A 143 2.83 -13.61 -13.35
C ALA A 143 3.42 -13.12 -14.69
N GLU A 144 2.88 -12.04 -15.24
CA GLU A 144 3.33 -11.46 -16.48
C GLU A 144 4.65 -10.64 -16.35
N ARG A 145 5.02 -10.23 -15.14
CA ARG A 145 6.09 -9.23 -14.91
C ARG A 145 7.20 -9.66 -13.97
N LEU A 146 6.96 -10.64 -13.10
CA LEU A 146 8.01 -11.13 -12.20
C LEU A 146 9.10 -11.89 -12.96
N PRO A 147 10.32 -11.93 -12.41
CA PRO A 147 11.41 -12.69 -13.01
C PRO A 147 11.05 -14.17 -13.22
N PRO A 148 11.58 -14.84 -14.25
CA PRO A 148 11.28 -16.26 -14.54
C PRO A 148 11.61 -17.23 -13.39
N CYS A 149 12.48 -16.83 -12.45
CA CYS A 149 12.80 -17.61 -11.26
C CYS A 149 11.70 -17.57 -10.19
N VAL A 150 10.64 -16.78 -10.36
CA VAL A 150 9.55 -16.64 -9.38
C VAL A 150 8.35 -17.48 -9.82
N HIS A 151 7.92 -18.37 -8.94
CA HIS A 151 6.80 -19.30 -9.16
C HIS A 151 5.74 -19.12 -8.08
N MET A 152 4.48 -19.01 -8.47
CA MET A 152 3.35 -18.90 -7.53
C MET A 152 2.57 -20.21 -7.50
N ILE A 153 2.34 -20.76 -6.32
CA ILE A 153 1.56 -21.97 -6.12
C ILE A 153 0.31 -21.62 -5.31
N LEU A 154 -0.85 -21.78 -5.92
CA LEU A 154 -2.13 -21.36 -5.37
C LEU A 154 -2.98 -22.60 -5.06
N VAL A 155 -3.32 -22.81 -3.81
CA VAL A 155 -4.17 -23.92 -3.38
C VAL A 155 -5.57 -23.39 -3.09
N SER A 156 -6.57 -23.93 -3.80
CA SER A 156 -7.94 -23.43 -3.72
C SER A 156 -8.97 -24.57 -3.75
N ARG A 157 -10.21 -24.24 -3.38
CA ARG A 157 -11.38 -25.14 -3.59
C ARG A 157 -12.06 -24.88 -4.92
N ASN A 158 -11.99 -23.65 -5.41
CA ASN A 158 -12.64 -23.19 -6.63
C ASN A 158 -11.61 -22.63 -7.59
N HIS A 159 -11.96 -22.52 -8.85
CA HIS A 159 -11.13 -21.83 -9.84
C HIS A 159 -10.94 -20.37 -9.42
N ILE A 160 -9.69 -19.92 -9.43
CA ILE A 160 -9.28 -18.56 -9.07
C ILE A 160 -9.41 -17.65 -10.28
N PHE A 161 -8.99 -18.14 -11.45
CA PHE A 161 -8.94 -17.35 -12.67
C PHE A 161 -10.20 -17.56 -13.51
N SER A 162 -10.71 -16.47 -14.10
CA SER A 162 -11.74 -16.54 -15.14
C SER A 162 -11.18 -17.22 -16.39
N GLU A 163 -12.05 -17.68 -17.27
CA GLU A 163 -11.66 -18.32 -18.51
C GLU A 163 -10.76 -17.42 -19.38
N SER A 164 -11.11 -16.13 -19.45
CA SER A 164 -10.29 -15.12 -20.15
C SER A 164 -8.91 -14.90 -19.51
N ALA A 165 -8.78 -15.00 -18.20
CA ALA A 165 -7.50 -14.89 -17.51
C ALA A 165 -6.65 -16.16 -17.74
N ARG A 166 -7.25 -17.35 -17.72
CA ARG A 166 -6.56 -18.60 -18.04
C ARG A 166 -6.01 -18.62 -19.48
N LEU A 167 -6.79 -18.13 -20.45
CA LEU A 167 -6.33 -17.99 -21.81
C LEU A 167 -5.13 -17.05 -21.96
N ARG A 168 -5.11 -15.92 -21.21
CA ARG A 168 -3.97 -14.98 -21.24
C ARG A 168 -2.72 -15.58 -20.62
N LEU A 169 -2.84 -16.29 -19.50
CA LEU A 169 -1.72 -16.93 -18.83
C LEU A 169 -1.13 -18.09 -19.68
N GLY A 170 -1.95 -18.73 -20.49
CA GLY A 170 -1.52 -19.75 -21.46
C GLY A 170 -0.60 -20.81 -20.87
N SER A 171 0.56 -21.02 -21.48
CA SER A 171 1.57 -21.99 -21.03
C SER A 171 2.27 -21.60 -19.71
N GLY A 172 2.04 -20.40 -19.18
CA GLY A 172 2.54 -19.98 -17.87
C GLY A 172 1.73 -20.53 -16.69
N LEU A 173 0.54 -21.15 -16.96
CA LEU A 173 -0.36 -21.69 -15.93
C LEU A 173 -0.38 -23.22 -15.99
N LEU A 174 -0.10 -23.86 -14.84
CA LEU A 174 -0.32 -25.28 -14.58
C LEU A 174 -1.56 -25.44 -13.71
N GLU A 175 -2.53 -26.23 -14.13
CA GLU A 175 -3.70 -26.57 -13.32
C GLU A 175 -3.66 -28.04 -12.91
N ILE A 176 -3.63 -28.31 -11.61
CA ILE A 176 -3.78 -29.66 -11.00
C ILE A 176 -5.18 -29.67 -10.37
N VAL A 177 -6.05 -30.52 -10.90
CA VAL A 177 -7.46 -30.54 -10.53
C VAL A 177 -7.81 -31.74 -9.64
N ALA A 178 -9.07 -31.83 -9.19
CA ALA A 178 -9.54 -32.89 -8.30
C ALA A 178 -9.26 -34.30 -8.85
N ASP A 179 -9.39 -34.51 -10.16
CA ASP A 179 -9.17 -35.82 -10.79
C ASP A 179 -7.70 -36.28 -10.73
N ASP A 180 -6.75 -35.34 -10.67
CA ASP A 180 -5.32 -35.64 -10.44
C ASP A 180 -5.03 -36.04 -9.00
N LEU A 181 -5.85 -35.61 -8.06
CA LEU A 181 -5.71 -35.84 -6.62
C LEU A 181 -6.48 -37.11 -6.14
N ARG A 182 -7.49 -37.55 -6.87
CA ARG A 182 -8.25 -38.79 -6.54
C ARG A 182 -7.37 -40.03 -6.64
N LEU A 183 -7.52 -40.96 -5.70
CA LEU A 183 -6.87 -42.25 -5.80
C LEU A 183 -7.70 -43.19 -6.67
N THR A 184 -7.05 -43.82 -7.64
CA THR A 184 -7.60 -44.92 -8.39
C THR A 184 -7.58 -46.18 -7.51
N GLN A 185 -8.36 -47.23 -7.87
CA GLN A 185 -8.34 -48.47 -7.11
C GLN A 185 -6.95 -49.08 -6.92
N PRO A 186 -6.07 -49.15 -7.95
CA PRO A 186 -4.70 -49.65 -7.76
C PRO A 186 -3.87 -48.76 -6.81
N GLU A 187 -4.02 -47.41 -6.89
CA GLU A 187 -3.33 -46.51 -5.99
C GLU A 187 -3.82 -46.62 -4.54
N LEU A 188 -5.12 -46.90 -4.34
CA LEU A 188 -5.71 -47.17 -3.03
C LEU A 188 -5.17 -48.46 -2.43
N GLU A 189 -5.05 -49.54 -3.21
CA GLU A 189 -4.46 -50.80 -2.77
C GLU A 189 -2.97 -50.63 -2.36
N LEU A 190 -2.21 -49.89 -3.14
CA LEU A 190 -0.82 -49.51 -2.80
C LEU A 190 -0.75 -48.69 -1.51
N TYR A 191 -1.67 -47.73 -1.33
CA TYR A 191 -1.75 -46.92 -0.11
C TYR A 191 -2.04 -47.78 1.12
N ALA A 192 -3.01 -48.70 1.01
CA ALA A 192 -3.33 -49.64 2.08
C ALA A 192 -2.12 -50.52 2.46
N ALA A 193 -1.46 -51.09 1.46
CA ALA A 193 -0.26 -51.92 1.67
C ALA A 193 0.85 -51.13 2.37
N ARG A 194 1.07 -49.85 1.96
CA ARG A 194 2.05 -48.94 2.61
C ARG A 194 1.67 -48.69 4.08
N CYS A 195 0.39 -48.61 4.41
CA CYS A 195 -0.09 -48.47 5.78
C CYS A 195 0.00 -49.76 6.60
N GLY A 196 0.36 -50.88 5.99
CA GLY A 196 0.41 -52.19 6.61
C GLY A 196 -0.97 -52.83 6.78
N LEU A 197 -1.95 -52.39 5.98
CA LEU A 197 -3.33 -52.87 6.04
C LEU A 197 -3.54 -53.93 4.95
N SER A 198 -4.20 -55.04 5.34
CA SER A 198 -4.70 -56.03 4.38
C SER A 198 -6.10 -55.61 3.90
N LEU A 199 -6.15 -55.12 2.64
CA LEU A 199 -7.40 -54.68 2.01
C LEU A 199 -7.80 -55.68 0.91
N PRO A 200 -8.79 -56.56 1.14
CA PRO A 200 -9.29 -57.50 0.12
C PRO A 200 -9.82 -56.74 -1.11
N GLN A 201 -9.61 -57.29 -2.31
CA GLN A 201 -9.95 -56.66 -3.58
C GLN A 201 -11.44 -56.23 -3.66
N ALA A 202 -12.36 -57.06 -3.14
CA ALA A 202 -13.78 -56.70 -3.09
C ALA A 202 -14.03 -55.44 -2.24
N GLN A 203 -13.35 -55.31 -1.10
CA GLN A 203 -13.45 -54.18 -0.20
C GLN A 203 -12.74 -52.96 -0.77
N ALA A 204 -11.62 -53.15 -1.51
CA ALA A 204 -10.95 -52.08 -2.23
C ALA A 204 -11.86 -51.46 -3.29
N ARG A 205 -12.57 -52.26 -4.07
CA ARG A 205 -13.57 -51.78 -5.03
C ARG A 205 -14.70 -51.02 -4.35
N THR A 206 -15.25 -51.54 -3.27
CA THR A 206 -16.32 -50.86 -2.52
C THR A 206 -15.85 -49.55 -1.94
N LEU A 207 -14.68 -49.53 -1.28
CA LEU A 207 -14.12 -48.32 -0.70
C LEU A 207 -13.80 -47.28 -1.77
N CYS A 208 -13.25 -47.68 -2.91
CA CYS A 208 -12.98 -46.76 -4.03
C CYS A 208 -14.27 -46.19 -4.61
N ALA A 209 -15.31 -46.99 -4.79
CA ALA A 209 -16.63 -46.57 -5.29
C ALA A 209 -17.34 -45.61 -4.32
N VAL A 210 -17.33 -45.93 -3.01
CA VAL A 210 -17.97 -45.09 -1.99
C VAL A 210 -17.20 -43.79 -1.71
N SER A 211 -15.86 -43.86 -1.70
CA SER A 211 -15.02 -42.67 -1.47
C SER A 211 -14.79 -41.84 -2.71
N GLU A 212 -15.11 -42.35 -3.90
CA GLU A 212 -14.72 -41.74 -5.19
C GLU A 212 -13.23 -41.39 -5.25
N GLY A 213 -12.37 -42.14 -4.57
CA GLY A 213 -10.94 -41.88 -4.47
C GLY A 213 -10.57 -40.73 -3.53
N TRP A 214 -11.48 -40.24 -2.70
CA TRP A 214 -11.28 -39.16 -1.76
C TRP A 214 -10.40 -39.62 -0.59
N ILE A 215 -9.14 -39.12 -0.59
CA ILE A 215 -8.10 -39.62 0.32
C ILE A 215 -8.41 -39.40 1.82
N ALA A 216 -9.10 -38.32 2.18
CA ALA A 216 -9.46 -38.09 3.59
C ALA A 216 -10.41 -39.13 4.12
N MET A 217 -11.39 -39.50 3.31
CA MET A 217 -12.35 -40.55 3.63
C MET A 217 -11.67 -41.91 3.71
N ILE A 218 -10.81 -42.24 2.75
CA ILE A 218 -10.02 -43.47 2.74
C ILE A 218 -9.19 -43.58 4.02
N TYR A 219 -8.49 -42.50 4.38
CA TYR A 219 -7.69 -42.44 5.60
C TYR A 219 -8.52 -42.65 6.87
N LEU A 220 -9.70 -42.04 6.98
CA LEU A 220 -10.59 -42.25 8.13
C LEU A 220 -11.12 -43.70 8.21
N CYS A 221 -11.43 -44.29 7.06
CA CYS A 221 -11.82 -45.71 7.01
C CYS A 221 -10.65 -46.64 7.44
N PHE A 222 -9.43 -46.33 7.05
CA PHE A 222 -8.24 -47.05 7.51
C PHE A 222 -8.03 -46.90 9.01
N ARG A 223 -8.23 -45.72 9.58
CA ARG A 223 -8.17 -45.51 11.03
C ARG A 223 -9.27 -46.26 11.77
N ALA A 224 -10.49 -46.22 11.27
CA ALA A 224 -11.61 -46.99 11.85
C ALA A 224 -11.30 -48.48 11.86
N TYR A 225 -10.80 -49.03 10.74
CA TYR A 225 -10.38 -50.43 10.67
C TYR A 225 -9.25 -50.75 11.67
N ALA A 226 -8.27 -49.89 11.82
CA ALA A 226 -7.17 -50.07 12.78
C ALA A 226 -7.65 -50.15 14.26
N GLN A 227 -8.79 -49.56 14.56
CA GLN A 227 -9.42 -49.60 15.90
C GLN A 227 -10.37 -50.78 16.09
N THR A 228 -11.16 -51.08 15.05
CA THR A 228 -12.25 -52.05 15.16
C THR A 228 -11.95 -53.43 14.53
N HIS A 229 -10.94 -53.53 13.67
CA HIS A 229 -10.60 -54.65 12.78
C HIS A 229 -11.73 -55.03 11.83
N GLU A 230 -12.71 -54.11 11.63
CA GLU A 230 -13.82 -54.30 10.70
C GLU A 230 -13.84 -53.22 9.65
N TRP A 231 -14.02 -53.61 8.37
CA TRP A 231 -14.20 -52.63 7.29
C TRP A 231 -15.63 -52.11 7.32
N ARG A 232 -15.80 -50.83 7.70
CA ARG A 232 -17.08 -50.13 7.70
C ARG A 232 -17.01 -48.96 6.71
N PHE A 233 -17.98 -48.89 5.82
CA PHE A 233 -18.05 -47.89 4.74
C PHE A 233 -19.31 -47.00 4.84
N ASP A 234 -19.97 -46.93 6.00
CA ASP A 234 -21.12 -46.06 6.22
C ASP A 234 -20.64 -44.66 6.55
N THR A 235 -20.77 -43.75 5.59
CA THR A 235 -20.04 -42.51 5.56
C THR A 235 -20.91 -41.28 5.29
N HIS A 236 -22.19 -41.33 5.62
CA HIS A 236 -23.12 -40.23 5.42
C HIS A 236 -22.76 -38.97 6.21
N ASN A 237 -21.86 -39.04 7.22
CA ASN A 237 -21.43 -37.92 8.01
C ASN A 237 -19.92 -37.97 8.36
N ILE A 238 -19.08 -37.37 7.53
CA ILE A 238 -17.62 -37.29 7.72
C ILE A 238 -17.22 -36.64 9.06
N TYR A 239 -18.00 -35.67 9.54
CA TYR A 239 -17.73 -35.04 10.84
C TYR A 239 -17.97 -35.95 12.01
N ALA A 240 -19.02 -36.80 11.95
CA ALA A 240 -19.25 -37.83 12.96
C ALA A 240 -18.11 -38.85 12.96
N LEU A 241 -17.58 -39.21 11.82
CA LEU A 241 -16.42 -40.09 11.71
C LEU A 241 -15.16 -39.48 12.28
N ILE A 242 -14.89 -38.17 11.99
CA ILE A 242 -13.77 -37.43 12.59
C ILE A 242 -13.93 -37.36 14.12
N GLU A 243 -15.12 -37.08 14.61
CA GLU A 243 -15.43 -37.04 16.03
C GLU A 243 -15.13 -38.35 16.71
N GLN A 244 -15.71 -39.43 16.20
CA GLN A 244 -15.56 -40.78 16.73
C GLN A 244 -14.12 -41.31 16.69
N VAL A 245 -13.37 -40.99 15.64
CA VAL A 245 -12.01 -41.53 15.42
C VAL A 245 -10.92 -40.65 15.99
N MET A 246 -11.13 -39.31 16.03
CA MET A 246 -10.07 -38.37 16.30
C MET A 246 -10.25 -37.57 17.59
N PHE A 247 -11.49 -37.39 18.06
CA PHE A 247 -11.80 -36.56 19.22
C PHE A 247 -12.25 -37.40 20.43
N ASP A 248 -13.21 -38.33 20.25
CA ASP A 248 -13.78 -39.13 21.34
C ASP A 248 -12.78 -40.04 22.05
N PRO A 249 -11.75 -40.62 21.39
CA PRO A 249 -10.75 -41.43 22.06
C PRO A 249 -9.78 -40.64 22.96
N LEU A 250 -9.77 -39.33 22.86
CA LEU A 250 -8.90 -38.48 23.69
C LEU A 250 -9.45 -38.30 25.10
N ASP A 251 -8.57 -38.21 26.09
CA ASP A 251 -8.96 -37.80 27.44
C ASP A 251 -9.42 -36.33 27.50
N GLU A 252 -10.07 -35.96 28.60
CA GLU A 252 -10.64 -34.65 28.84
C GLU A 252 -9.59 -33.53 28.69
N ARG A 253 -8.37 -33.75 29.17
CA ARG A 253 -7.28 -32.77 29.13
C ARG A 253 -6.82 -32.46 27.70
N ARG A 254 -6.65 -33.51 26.88
CA ARG A 254 -6.31 -33.36 25.44
C ARG A 254 -7.43 -32.73 24.65
N ARG A 255 -8.69 -33.08 24.92
CA ARG A 255 -9.86 -32.44 24.28
C ARG A 255 -9.87 -30.93 24.58
N ARG A 256 -9.72 -30.53 25.83
CA ARG A 256 -9.69 -29.12 26.24
C ARG A 256 -8.54 -28.37 25.60
N PHE A 257 -7.34 -28.95 25.52
CA PHE A 257 -6.19 -28.33 24.85
C PHE A 257 -6.46 -28.06 23.39
N LEU A 258 -7.08 -29.02 22.66
CA LEU A 258 -7.48 -28.83 21.27
C LEU A 258 -8.53 -27.72 21.12
N LEU A 259 -9.53 -27.69 21.99
CA LEU A 259 -10.60 -26.68 21.98
C LEU A 259 -10.06 -25.27 22.24
N TYR A 260 -9.11 -25.10 23.15
CA TYR A 260 -8.56 -23.79 23.48
C TYR A 260 -7.71 -23.20 22.34
N ASN A 261 -7.03 -24.06 21.60
CA ASN A 261 -6.15 -23.64 20.52
C ASN A 261 -6.82 -23.62 19.13
N CYS A 262 -8.11 -24.04 18.99
CA CYS A 262 -8.81 -24.04 17.72
C CYS A 262 -9.36 -22.67 17.31
N VAL A 263 -9.37 -21.70 18.22
CA VAL A 263 -9.95 -20.36 18.00
C VAL A 263 -9.09 -19.51 17.07
N THR A 264 -7.80 -19.80 17.00
CA THR A 264 -6.86 -19.21 16.01
C THR A 264 -6.71 -20.17 14.83
N GLU A 265 -6.20 -19.66 13.72
CA GLU A 265 -5.97 -20.46 12.52
C GLU A 265 -4.66 -21.22 12.58
N GLU A 266 -3.66 -20.49 13.03
CA GLU A 266 -2.34 -20.98 13.35
C GLU A 266 -1.96 -20.54 14.76
N PHE A 267 -1.13 -21.29 15.41
CA PHE A 267 -0.58 -20.93 16.70
C PHE A 267 0.85 -21.42 16.85
N THR A 268 1.63 -20.71 17.61
CA THR A 268 2.98 -21.12 18.00
C THR A 268 2.95 -21.95 19.28
N ARG A 269 4.04 -22.66 19.56
CA ARG A 269 4.23 -23.36 20.82
C ARG A 269 4.05 -22.41 22.03
N ALA A 270 4.64 -21.20 21.94
CA ALA A 270 4.54 -20.19 22.99
C ALA A 270 3.11 -19.68 23.18
N GLN A 271 2.35 -19.48 22.08
CA GLN A 271 0.95 -19.09 22.16
C GLN A 271 0.09 -20.19 22.79
N ALA A 272 0.28 -21.46 22.40
CA ALA A 272 -0.46 -22.57 22.97
C ALA A 272 -0.23 -22.69 24.49
N ALA A 273 1.02 -22.53 24.94
CA ALA A 273 1.35 -22.53 26.34
C ALA A 273 0.73 -21.34 27.10
N PHE A 274 0.75 -20.14 26.48
CA PHE A 274 0.12 -18.95 27.06
C PHE A 274 -1.40 -19.09 27.21
N VAL A 275 -2.07 -19.66 26.22
CA VAL A 275 -3.53 -19.87 26.26
C VAL A 275 -3.90 -21.00 27.24
N TRP A 276 -3.10 -22.06 27.26
CA TRP A 276 -3.34 -23.21 28.13
C TRP A 276 -3.12 -22.90 29.62
N GLN A 277 -2.06 -22.16 29.94
CA GLN A 277 -1.68 -21.74 31.31
C GLN A 277 -1.28 -22.86 32.28
N GLU A 278 -1.04 -24.09 31.79
CA GLU A 278 -0.52 -25.20 32.58
C GLU A 278 0.86 -25.64 32.05
N ALA A 279 1.67 -26.24 32.90
CA ALA A 279 3.08 -26.54 32.59
C ALA A 279 3.30 -27.63 31.53
N ASP A 280 2.28 -28.43 31.21
CA ASP A 280 2.35 -29.56 30.29
C ASP A 280 1.95 -29.27 28.86
N ALA A 281 1.76 -28.00 28.49
CA ALA A 281 1.37 -27.59 27.14
C ALA A 281 2.26 -28.21 26.04
N ASP A 282 3.57 -28.25 26.28
CA ASP A 282 4.56 -28.81 25.36
C ASP A 282 4.42 -30.32 25.18
N VAL A 283 4.15 -31.03 26.28
CA VAL A 283 3.93 -32.48 26.25
C VAL A 283 2.67 -32.81 25.47
N LEU A 284 1.56 -32.09 25.76
CA LEU A 284 0.29 -32.25 25.06
C LEU A 284 0.43 -31.96 23.57
N LEU A 285 1.10 -30.87 23.21
CA LEU A 285 1.29 -30.48 21.81
C LEU A 285 2.13 -31.51 21.05
N HIS A 286 3.23 -31.99 21.65
CA HIS A 286 4.07 -33.02 21.07
C HIS A 286 3.29 -34.32 20.83
N ASP A 287 2.59 -34.81 21.86
CA ASP A 287 1.80 -36.03 21.81
C ASP A 287 0.69 -35.97 20.76
N LEU A 288 -0.07 -34.86 20.76
CA LEU A 288 -1.17 -34.64 19.80
C LEU A 288 -0.66 -34.50 18.35
N THR A 289 0.49 -33.88 18.16
CA THR A 289 1.05 -33.73 16.81
C THR A 289 1.61 -35.03 16.29
N HIS A 290 2.22 -35.86 17.15
CA HIS A 290 2.81 -37.13 16.75
C HIS A 290 1.73 -38.19 16.43
N ASN A 291 0.65 -38.19 17.17
CA ASN A 291 -0.42 -39.20 17.08
C ASN A 291 -1.58 -38.78 16.17
N ASN A 292 -1.56 -37.59 15.54
CA ASN A 292 -2.70 -37.08 14.79
C ASN A 292 -2.29 -36.39 13.49
N ALA A 293 -2.55 -37.01 12.35
CA ALA A 293 -2.24 -36.45 11.03
C ALA A 293 -3.04 -35.18 10.68
N PHE A 294 -4.09 -34.85 11.43
CA PHE A 294 -4.87 -33.63 11.26
C PHE A 294 -4.29 -32.41 12.01
N ILE A 295 -3.16 -32.59 12.70
CA ILE A 295 -2.39 -31.49 13.31
C ILE A 295 -1.07 -31.38 12.57
N VAL A 296 -0.86 -30.28 11.88
CA VAL A 296 0.29 -30.06 11.00
C VAL A 296 1.25 -29.09 11.66
N SER A 297 2.52 -29.51 11.80
CA SER A 297 3.61 -28.57 12.14
C SER A 297 4.18 -27.98 10.88
N GLY A 298 4.22 -26.64 10.81
CA GLY A 298 4.83 -25.87 9.73
C GLY A 298 6.28 -25.45 10.02
N ALA A 299 6.91 -24.78 9.08
CA ALA A 299 8.22 -24.17 9.27
C ALA A 299 8.17 -23.12 10.40
N GLY A 300 9.22 -23.03 11.24
CA GLY A 300 9.29 -22.05 12.31
C GLY A 300 8.51 -22.36 13.58
N GLY A 301 8.05 -23.61 13.77
CA GLY A 301 7.35 -24.02 14.99
C GLY A 301 5.92 -23.50 15.07
N VAL A 302 5.29 -23.28 13.94
CA VAL A 302 3.87 -22.94 13.81
C VAL A 302 3.05 -24.21 13.64
N TYR A 303 1.95 -24.32 14.35
CA TYR A 303 1.03 -25.45 14.32
C TYR A 303 -0.32 -25.00 13.78
N ARG A 304 -1.02 -25.92 13.09
CA ARG A 304 -2.37 -25.71 12.62
C ARG A 304 -3.18 -27.01 12.65
N TYR A 305 -4.46 -26.89 12.85
CA TYR A 305 -5.37 -28.00 12.65
C TYR A 305 -5.79 -28.11 11.18
N HIS A 306 -5.90 -29.32 10.68
CA HIS A 306 -6.58 -29.54 9.40
C HIS A 306 -8.00 -28.97 9.49
N HIS A 307 -8.45 -28.27 8.45
CA HIS A 307 -9.69 -27.48 8.53
C HIS A 307 -10.92 -28.30 8.94
N MET A 308 -11.01 -29.59 8.57
CA MET A 308 -12.13 -30.47 9.00
C MET A 308 -12.13 -30.66 10.53
N LEU A 309 -10.98 -30.96 11.11
CA LEU A 309 -10.87 -31.09 12.57
C LEU A 309 -11.15 -29.72 13.23
N ARG A 310 -10.64 -28.65 12.68
CA ARG A 310 -10.88 -27.30 13.21
C ARG A 310 -12.35 -26.91 13.20
N GLN A 311 -13.08 -27.20 12.10
CA GLN A 311 -14.53 -26.94 12.05
C GLN A 311 -15.29 -27.74 13.12
N LEU A 312 -14.94 -29.02 13.35
CA LEU A 312 -15.51 -29.81 14.42
C LEU A 312 -15.19 -29.18 15.80
N LEU A 313 -13.90 -28.82 16.03
CA LEU A 313 -13.47 -28.22 17.29
C LEU A 313 -14.12 -26.86 17.53
N ARG A 314 -14.30 -26.03 16.50
CA ARG A 314 -15.00 -24.74 16.62
C ARG A 314 -16.47 -24.92 17.03
N LYS A 315 -17.19 -25.86 16.39
CA LYS A 315 -18.57 -26.18 16.79
C LYS A 315 -18.63 -26.68 18.25
N LYS A 316 -17.67 -27.49 18.67
CA LYS A 316 -17.60 -27.95 20.06
C LYS A 316 -17.19 -26.84 21.04
N PHE A 317 -16.33 -25.93 20.62
CA PHE A 317 -15.96 -24.75 21.40
C PHE A 317 -17.18 -23.86 21.67
N GLU A 318 -18.05 -23.65 20.66
CA GLU A 318 -19.31 -22.89 20.77
C GLU A 318 -20.31 -23.52 21.75
N LEU A 319 -20.17 -24.80 22.05
CA LEU A 319 -20.97 -25.52 23.04
C LEU A 319 -20.40 -25.50 24.47
N LEU A 320 -19.21 -24.93 24.65
CA LEU A 320 -18.65 -24.72 25.99
C LEU A 320 -19.44 -23.64 26.77
N GLU A 321 -19.29 -23.62 28.08
CA GLU A 321 -19.86 -22.58 28.93
C GLU A 321 -19.39 -21.19 28.47
N PRO A 322 -20.31 -20.22 28.31
CA PRO A 322 -19.98 -18.89 27.77
C PRO A 322 -18.83 -18.17 28.52
N GLU A 323 -18.75 -18.36 29.83
CA GLU A 323 -17.66 -17.79 30.64
C GLU A 323 -16.30 -18.41 30.29
N LEU A 324 -16.26 -19.68 29.96
CA LEU A 324 -15.04 -20.37 29.53
C LEU A 324 -14.63 -19.94 28.13
N GLN A 325 -15.59 -19.82 27.22
CA GLN A 325 -15.35 -19.28 25.87
C GLN A 325 -14.73 -17.88 25.95
N SER A 326 -15.38 -16.97 26.71
CA SER A 326 -14.92 -15.58 26.90
C SER A 326 -13.49 -15.55 27.47
N ARG A 327 -13.21 -16.37 28.50
CA ARG A 327 -11.89 -16.45 29.11
C ARG A 327 -10.80 -16.89 28.14
N VAL A 328 -11.05 -17.91 27.32
CA VAL A 328 -10.10 -18.40 26.32
C VAL A 328 -9.86 -17.33 25.23
N LEU A 329 -10.92 -16.73 24.71
CA LEU A 329 -10.82 -15.66 23.72
C LEU A 329 -10.05 -14.43 24.27
N ALA A 330 -10.33 -14.03 25.50
CA ALA A 330 -9.61 -12.92 26.16
C ALA A 330 -8.11 -13.21 26.33
N ARG A 331 -7.73 -14.46 26.64
CA ARG A 331 -6.31 -14.87 26.72
C ARG A 331 -5.62 -14.77 25.36
N VAL A 332 -6.30 -15.17 24.29
CA VAL A 332 -5.77 -15.00 22.93
C VAL A 332 -5.64 -13.53 22.57
N GLY A 333 -6.63 -12.69 22.94
CA GLY A 333 -6.55 -11.23 22.78
C GLY A 333 -5.34 -10.65 23.51
N LEU A 334 -5.08 -11.08 24.76
CA LEU A 334 -3.89 -10.66 25.53
C LEU A 334 -2.58 -11.09 24.88
N TRP A 335 -2.52 -12.28 24.28
CA TRP A 335 -1.35 -12.74 23.55
C TRP A 335 -1.01 -11.79 22.40
N PHE A 336 -1.99 -11.46 21.54
CA PHE A 336 -1.80 -10.53 20.44
C PHE A 336 -1.46 -9.12 20.92
N LEU A 337 -2.08 -8.66 22.01
CA LEU A 337 -1.78 -7.36 22.60
C LEU A 337 -0.31 -7.25 23.05
N GLN A 338 0.23 -8.30 23.69
CA GLN A 338 1.63 -8.37 24.08
C GLN A 338 2.58 -8.44 22.89
N ALA A 339 2.16 -9.10 21.81
CA ALA A 339 2.87 -9.14 20.53
C ALA A 339 2.80 -7.82 19.75
N LYS A 340 2.06 -6.82 20.24
CA LYS A 340 1.77 -5.54 19.58
C LYS A 340 1.03 -5.70 18.24
N ASP A 341 0.26 -6.77 18.12
CA ASP A 341 -0.62 -7.04 17.00
C ASP A 341 -2.05 -6.64 17.41
N TYR A 342 -2.33 -5.33 17.28
CA TYR A 342 -3.46 -4.70 17.97
C TYR A 342 -4.81 -5.02 17.33
N LEU A 343 -4.88 -5.17 16.01
CA LEU A 343 -6.15 -5.45 15.35
C LEU A 343 -6.71 -6.84 15.68
N PRO A 344 -5.94 -7.95 15.55
CA PRO A 344 -6.36 -9.25 16.05
C PRO A 344 -6.66 -9.25 17.56
N ALA A 345 -5.86 -8.51 18.36
CA ALA A 345 -6.12 -8.40 19.79
C ALA A 345 -7.52 -7.83 20.06
N ALA A 346 -7.88 -6.71 19.41
CA ALA A 346 -9.18 -6.08 19.53
C ALA A 346 -10.32 -7.01 19.10
N GLU A 347 -10.16 -7.75 18.00
CA GLU A 347 -11.18 -8.68 17.52
C GLU A 347 -11.42 -9.85 18.49
N PHE A 348 -10.36 -10.44 19.08
CA PHE A 348 -10.51 -11.49 20.09
C PHE A 348 -11.15 -10.97 21.37
N PHE A 349 -10.80 -9.76 21.83
CA PHE A 349 -11.46 -9.12 22.99
C PHE A 349 -12.94 -8.85 22.68
N ARG A 350 -13.27 -8.37 21.49
CA ARG A 350 -14.67 -8.16 21.07
C ARG A 350 -15.48 -9.47 21.11
N ARG A 351 -14.93 -10.56 20.57
CA ARG A 351 -15.55 -11.88 20.62
C ARG A 351 -15.69 -12.40 22.03
N ALA A 352 -14.79 -12.02 22.93
CA ALA A 352 -14.87 -12.32 24.37
C ALA A 352 -15.89 -11.45 25.12
N GLY A 353 -16.40 -10.37 24.52
CA GLY A 353 -17.23 -9.38 25.21
C GLY A 353 -16.42 -8.42 26.11
N GLU A 354 -15.09 -8.44 26.02
CA GLU A 354 -14.14 -7.67 26.82
C GLU A 354 -13.86 -6.30 26.19
N TRP A 355 -14.83 -5.40 26.25
CA TRP A 355 -14.73 -4.05 25.66
C TRP A 355 -13.55 -3.23 26.15
N PRO A 356 -13.15 -3.26 27.45
CA PRO A 356 -11.94 -2.55 27.87
C PRO A 356 -10.68 -3.01 27.11
N GLY A 357 -10.59 -4.29 26.77
CA GLY A 357 -9.51 -4.85 25.95
C GLY A 357 -9.51 -4.32 24.53
N VAL A 358 -10.69 -4.21 23.89
CA VAL A 358 -10.87 -3.61 22.56
C VAL A 358 -10.36 -2.17 22.53
N LEU A 359 -10.85 -1.38 23.49
CA LEU A 359 -10.50 0.04 23.57
C LEU A 359 -9.01 0.25 23.88
N ARG A 360 -8.45 -0.59 24.75
CA ARG A 360 -7.01 -0.55 25.05
C ARG A 360 -6.16 -0.87 23.82
N ALA A 361 -6.55 -1.86 23.00
CA ALA A 361 -5.86 -2.19 21.77
C ALA A 361 -5.94 -1.01 20.77
N ALA A 362 -7.12 -0.41 20.58
CA ALA A 362 -7.30 0.75 19.71
C ALA A 362 -6.49 1.98 20.16
N ALA A 363 -6.42 2.24 21.47
CA ALA A 363 -5.63 3.33 22.03
C ALA A 363 -4.13 3.14 21.84
N LEU A 364 -3.61 1.92 22.06
CA LEU A 364 -2.20 1.61 21.88
C LEU A 364 -1.77 1.61 20.40
N ASP A 365 -2.68 1.25 19.50
CA ASP A 365 -2.48 1.31 18.05
C ASP A 365 -2.50 2.74 17.50
N CYS A 366 -3.03 3.70 18.23
CA CYS A 366 -3.37 5.04 17.75
C CYS A 366 -4.21 5.00 16.46
N GLY A 367 -4.94 3.90 16.23
CA GLY A 367 -5.76 3.65 15.05
C GLY A 367 -4.96 3.44 13.75
N LYS A 368 -3.67 3.15 13.80
CA LYS A 368 -2.83 2.93 12.59
C LYS A 368 -3.31 1.75 11.74
N SER A 369 -3.68 0.65 12.38
CA SER A 369 -4.16 -0.58 11.72
C SER A 369 -5.57 -0.46 11.15
N LEU A 370 -6.30 0.62 11.44
CA LEU A 370 -7.67 0.83 10.97
C LEU A 370 -7.68 1.58 9.64
N GLY A 371 -7.67 0.85 8.52
CA GLY A 371 -7.85 1.36 7.16
C GLY A 371 -9.32 1.61 6.80
N GLY A 372 -9.59 2.08 5.58
CA GLY A 372 -10.94 2.36 5.07
C GLY A 372 -11.86 1.14 5.06
N GLU A 373 -11.30 -0.05 4.85
CA GLU A 373 -11.98 -1.36 4.89
C GLU A 373 -12.55 -1.69 6.28
N HIS A 374 -11.98 -1.11 7.34
CA HIS A 374 -12.42 -1.33 8.72
C HIS A 374 -13.52 -0.34 9.18
N ARG A 375 -14.01 0.52 8.28
CA ARG A 375 -15.01 1.55 8.60
C ARG A 375 -16.24 0.98 9.29
N GLN A 376 -16.83 -0.10 8.73
CA GLN A 376 -18.04 -0.70 9.29
C GLN A 376 -17.74 -1.34 10.65
N MET A 377 -16.64 -2.05 10.77
CA MET A 377 -16.19 -2.64 12.02
C MET A 377 -16.02 -1.59 13.13
N LEU A 378 -15.41 -0.44 12.80
CA LEU A 378 -15.24 0.66 13.74
C LEU A 378 -16.59 1.22 14.21
N LEU A 379 -17.56 1.42 13.29
CA LEU A 379 -18.89 1.86 13.62
C LEU A 379 -19.61 0.87 14.54
N ASP A 380 -19.47 -0.43 14.28
CA ASP A 380 -20.04 -1.49 15.10
C ASP A 380 -19.42 -1.49 16.50
N TRP A 381 -18.11 -1.28 16.63
CA TRP A 381 -17.47 -1.11 17.93
C TRP A 381 -18.02 0.07 18.71
N CYS A 382 -18.11 1.25 18.08
CA CYS A 382 -18.59 2.46 18.74
C CYS A 382 -20.06 2.33 19.21
N ARG A 383 -20.89 1.63 18.44
CA ARG A 383 -22.32 1.46 18.75
C ARG A 383 -22.61 0.34 19.74
N SER A 384 -21.82 -0.73 19.69
CA SER A 384 -22.04 -1.92 20.54
C SER A 384 -21.35 -1.82 21.90
N CYS A 385 -20.30 -0.99 22.01
CA CYS A 385 -19.63 -0.76 23.28
C CYS A 385 -20.54 0.02 24.24
N PRO A 386 -20.74 -0.45 25.48
CA PRO A 386 -21.52 0.28 26.48
C PRO A 386 -20.96 1.70 26.73
N PRO A 387 -21.83 2.72 26.81
CA PRO A 387 -21.40 4.12 27.02
C PRO A 387 -20.49 4.31 28.22
N GLU A 388 -20.78 3.60 29.32
CA GLU A 388 -20.02 3.69 30.56
C GLU A 388 -18.58 3.21 30.38
N ILE A 389 -18.35 2.18 29.53
CA ILE A 389 -17.02 1.69 29.22
C ILE A 389 -16.28 2.68 28.33
N LEU A 390 -16.96 3.30 27.35
CA LEU A 390 -16.37 4.37 26.55
C LEU A 390 -15.94 5.55 27.41
N GLN A 391 -16.80 5.99 28.33
CA GLN A 391 -16.51 7.09 29.26
C GLN A 391 -15.31 6.82 30.17
N GLN A 392 -15.07 5.56 30.55
CA GLN A 392 -13.90 5.13 31.34
C GLN A 392 -12.60 5.02 30.53
N ASN A 393 -12.66 5.13 29.17
CA ASN A 393 -11.50 4.96 28.30
C ASN A 393 -11.27 6.17 27.37
N PRO A 394 -11.02 7.37 27.91
CA PRO A 394 -10.95 8.60 27.15
C PRO A 394 -9.86 8.61 26.06
N ASP A 395 -8.70 8.00 26.27
CA ASP A 395 -7.64 7.88 25.28
C ASP A 395 -8.15 7.15 24.02
N ALA A 396 -8.86 6.04 24.22
CA ALA A 396 -9.45 5.30 23.10
C ALA A 396 -10.51 6.13 22.38
N VAL A 397 -11.38 6.81 23.13
CA VAL A 397 -12.44 7.66 22.55
C VAL A 397 -11.84 8.76 21.65
N CYS A 398 -10.76 9.41 22.08
CA CYS A 398 -10.05 10.41 21.27
C CYS A 398 -9.53 9.80 19.95
N VAL A 399 -8.90 8.62 19.99
CA VAL A 399 -8.42 7.90 18.79
C VAL A 399 -9.59 7.52 17.87
N LEU A 400 -10.68 7.00 18.44
CA LEU A 400 -11.88 6.62 17.67
C LEU A 400 -12.54 7.84 17.02
N MET A 401 -12.65 8.97 17.71
CA MET A 401 -13.14 10.24 17.16
C MET A 401 -12.32 10.66 15.93
N ARG A 402 -11.00 10.64 16.05
CA ARG A 402 -10.10 10.99 14.93
C ARG A 402 -10.29 10.05 13.72
N LYS A 403 -10.47 8.75 13.96
CA LYS A 403 -10.72 7.78 12.88
C LYS A 403 -12.09 7.93 12.24
N LEU A 404 -13.13 8.16 13.04
CA LEU A 404 -14.47 8.45 12.54
C LEU A 404 -14.50 9.71 11.67
N PHE A 405 -13.76 10.75 12.05
CA PHE A 405 -13.54 11.91 11.18
C PHE A 405 -12.92 11.48 9.83
N SER A 406 -11.84 10.72 9.85
CA SER A 406 -11.17 10.26 8.62
C SER A 406 -12.09 9.45 7.70
N PHE A 407 -13.07 8.75 8.27
CA PHE A 407 -14.08 7.96 7.53
C PHE A 407 -15.34 8.75 7.18
N GLY A 408 -15.39 10.07 7.46
CA GLY A 408 -16.54 10.93 7.19
C GLY A 408 -17.74 10.63 8.09
N GLN A 409 -17.56 9.97 9.24
CA GLN A 409 -18.62 9.59 10.18
C GLN A 409 -18.81 10.65 11.26
N ILE A 410 -19.08 11.88 10.84
CA ILE A 410 -19.18 13.05 11.73
C ILE A 410 -20.25 12.91 12.83
N PRO A 411 -21.48 12.43 12.54
CA PRO A 411 -22.49 12.27 13.61
C PRO A 411 -22.02 11.35 14.74
N GLU A 412 -21.37 10.24 14.42
CA GLU A 412 -20.87 9.28 15.40
C GLU A 412 -19.66 9.83 16.17
N MET A 413 -18.79 10.58 15.49
CA MET A 413 -17.69 11.31 16.14
C MET A 413 -18.22 12.31 17.19
N LEU A 414 -19.28 13.08 16.84
CA LEU A 414 -19.88 14.04 17.77
C LEU A 414 -20.58 13.35 18.94
N ARG A 415 -21.20 12.17 18.73
CA ARG A 415 -21.75 11.35 19.80
C ARG A 415 -20.68 10.93 20.80
N LEU A 416 -19.54 10.40 20.30
CA LEU A 416 -18.42 10.02 21.18
C LEU A 416 -17.86 11.22 21.95
N ARG A 417 -17.75 12.38 21.29
CA ARG A 417 -17.36 13.63 21.95
C ARG A 417 -18.31 13.98 23.10
N GLY A 418 -19.62 13.85 22.90
CA GLY A 418 -20.63 14.09 23.95
C GLY A 418 -20.39 13.20 25.15
N LEU A 419 -20.22 11.89 24.95
CA LEU A 419 -19.92 10.92 26.02
C LEU A 419 -18.62 11.27 26.78
N LEU A 420 -17.58 11.69 26.04
CA LEU A 420 -16.33 12.10 26.68
C LEU A 420 -16.51 13.36 27.52
N LEU A 421 -17.22 14.38 27.01
CA LEU A 421 -17.47 15.62 27.75
C LEU A 421 -18.33 15.38 29.01
N GLU A 422 -19.30 14.47 28.96
CA GLU A 422 -20.07 14.04 30.12
C GLU A 422 -19.17 13.37 31.17
N ALA A 423 -18.31 12.44 30.75
CA ALA A 423 -17.37 11.76 31.65
C ALA A 423 -16.41 12.74 32.34
N LEU A 424 -15.95 13.76 31.63
CA LEU A 424 -15.02 14.76 32.16
C LEU A 424 -15.67 15.72 33.18
N GLN A 425 -16.98 15.66 33.41
CA GLN A 425 -17.65 16.41 34.46
C GLN A 425 -17.43 15.79 35.85
N ASP A 426 -17.07 14.52 35.90
CA ASP A 426 -16.76 13.83 37.18
C ASP A 426 -15.39 14.26 37.71
N GLU A 427 -15.42 15.17 38.72
CA GLU A 427 -14.20 15.70 39.34
C GLU A 427 -13.48 14.66 40.20
N ALA A 428 -14.15 13.59 40.61
CA ALA A 428 -13.53 12.51 41.39
C ALA A 428 -12.76 11.54 40.48
N ALA A 429 -13.20 11.37 39.21
CA ALA A 429 -12.57 10.47 38.27
C ALA A 429 -11.34 11.08 37.57
N TYR A 430 -11.32 12.40 37.36
CA TYR A 430 -10.26 13.08 36.59
C TYR A 430 -9.66 14.25 37.35
N THR A 431 -8.33 14.29 37.46
CA THR A 431 -7.64 15.50 37.94
C THR A 431 -7.89 16.69 36.99
N PRO A 432 -7.79 17.95 37.45
CA PRO A 432 -7.95 19.11 36.58
C PRO A 432 -7.02 19.05 35.33
N GLN A 433 -5.78 18.59 35.50
CA GLN A 433 -4.81 18.44 34.44
C GLN A 433 -5.19 17.35 33.43
N GLN A 434 -5.73 16.23 33.88
CA GLN A 434 -6.23 15.18 32.96
C GLN A 434 -7.42 15.68 32.17
N ARG A 435 -8.35 16.36 32.83
CA ARG A 435 -9.52 16.99 32.19
C ARG A 435 -9.09 17.96 31.08
N ASP A 436 -8.18 18.87 31.39
CA ASP A 436 -7.66 19.85 30.46
C ASP A 436 -6.98 19.20 29.26
N ASN A 437 -6.18 18.14 29.47
CA ASN A 437 -5.57 17.38 28.38
C ASN A 437 -6.63 16.77 27.42
N TYR A 438 -7.70 16.16 27.95
CA TYR A 438 -8.76 15.57 27.11
C TYR A 438 -9.64 16.62 26.43
N LEU A 439 -9.91 17.75 27.07
CA LEU A 439 -10.57 18.88 26.41
C LEU A 439 -9.71 19.42 25.26
N GLY A 440 -8.40 19.51 25.44
CA GLY A 440 -7.47 19.88 24.39
C GLY A 440 -7.44 18.88 23.22
N GLU A 441 -7.48 17.57 23.49
CA GLU A 441 -7.64 16.54 22.44
C GLU A 441 -8.97 16.73 21.68
N CYS A 442 -10.07 17.03 22.37
CA CYS A 442 -11.33 17.34 21.73
C CYS A 442 -11.23 18.55 20.81
N ASP A 443 -10.61 19.65 21.29
CA ASP A 443 -10.41 20.86 20.51
C ASP A 443 -9.58 20.56 19.25
N LEU A 444 -8.51 19.77 19.40
CA LEU A 444 -7.67 19.35 18.27
C LEU A 444 -8.46 18.54 17.23
N VAL A 445 -9.25 17.55 17.65
CA VAL A 445 -10.06 16.74 16.71
C VAL A 445 -11.13 17.60 16.05
N MET A 446 -11.77 18.52 16.80
CA MET A 446 -12.78 19.43 16.27
C MET A 446 -12.21 20.42 15.26
N SER A 447 -10.91 20.77 15.35
CA SER A 447 -10.27 21.68 14.40
C SER A 447 -10.29 21.15 12.96
N PHE A 448 -10.34 19.83 12.77
CA PHE A 448 -10.44 19.23 11.43
C PHE A 448 -11.78 19.54 10.73
N LEU A 449 -12.84 19.83 11.47
CA LEU A 449 -14.13 20.24 10.90
C LEU A 449 -14.11 21.68 10.32
N ALA A 450 -13.16 22.48 10.79
CA ALA A 450 -12.92 23.81 10.27
C ALA A 450 -11.90 23.81 9.11
N TYR A 451 -11.82 22.69 8.37
CA TYR A 451 -10.84 22.51 7.28
C TYR A 451 -10.73 23.74 6.38
N ASN A 452 -9.47 24.10 6.08
CA ASN A 452 -8.96 25.25 5.33
C ASN A 452 -9.34 26.65 5.83
N ASP A 453 -10.07 26.77 6.93
CA ASP A 453 -10.21 28.05 7.65
C ASP A 453 -9.12 28.14 8.73
N ILE A 454 -7.96 28.73 8.35
CA ILE A 454 -6.79 28.83 9.22
C ILE A 454 -7.15 29.54 10.53
N GLY A 455 -7.97 30.60 10.48
CA GLY A 455 -8.40 31.35 11.66
C GLY A 455 -9.22 30.50 12.63
N ALA A 456 -10.24 29.77 12.11
CA ALA A 456 -11.09 28.91 12.90
C ALA A 456 -10.33 27.69 13.45
N MET A 457 -9.49 27.04 12.64
CA MET A 457 -8.63 25.95 13.08
C MET A 457 -7.69 26.40 14.20
N SER A 458 -7.08 27.56 14.06
CA SER A 458 -6.14 28.10 15.02
C SER A 458 -6.74 28.49 16.34
N ALA A 459 -7.97 28.95 16.36
CA ALA A 459 -8.67 29.22 17.62
C ALA A 459 -8.73 27.94 18.47
N LEU A 460 -9.01 26.81 17.85
CA LEU A 460 -9.05 25.49 18.49
C LEU A 460 -7.63 24.98 18.82
N HIS A 461 -6.65 25.19 17.96
CA HIS A 461 -5.25 24.81 18.26
C HIS A 461 -4.67 25.63 19.43
N ARG A 462 -4.97 26.92 19.52
CA ARG A 462 -4.57 27.76 20.67
C ARG A 462 -5.23 27.27 21.96
N SER A 463 -6.54 26.98 21.91
CA SER A 463 -7.26 26.41 23.05
C SER A 463 -6.65 25.09 23.50
N ALA A 464 -6.42 24.16 22.55
CA ALA A 464 -5.77 22.89 22.84
C ALA A 464 -4.35 23.08 23.43
N SER A 465 -3.53 23.94 22.79
CA SER A 465 -2.18 24.24 23.25
C SER A 465 -2.12 24.88 24.63
N ALA A 466 -3.10 25.69 25.01
CA ALA A 466 -3.18 26.29 26.35
C ALA A 466 -3.54 25.24 27.44
N ARG A 467 -4.36 24.25 27.09
CA ARG A 467 -4.84 23.21 28.01
C ARG A 467 -3.88 22.03 28.15
N MET A 468 -3.28 21.58 27.05
CA MET A 468 -2.49 20.35 27.01
C MET A 468 -1.09 20.54 27.58
N THR A 469 -0.69 19.65 28.48
CA THR A 469 0.69 19.56 29.03
C THR A 469 1.47 18.41 28.41
N ARG A 470 0.82 17.61 27.59
CA ARG A 470 1.41 16.52 26.82
C ARG A 470 1.08 16.65 25.33
N THR A 471 1.80 15.92 24.51
CA THR A 471 1.46 15.77 23.09
C THR A 471 0.21 14.92 22.91
N THR A 472 -0.47 15.12 21.78
CA THR A 472 -1.67 14.36 21.41
C THR A 472 -1.39 12.88 21.25
N ARG A 473 -2.41 12.06 21.51
CA ARG A 473 -2.44 10.62 21.19
C ARG A 473 -3.27 10.31 19.94
N CYS A 474 -3.96 11.32 19.39
CA CYS A 474 -4.84 11.13 18.25
C CYS A 474 -4.13 11.25 16.89
N ILE A 475 -2.98 11.92 16.84
CA ILE A 475 -2.24 12.19 15.61
C ILE A 475 -0.94 11.39 15.62
N ASP A 476 -0.70 10.68 14.53
CA ASP A 476 0.58 10.04 14.28
C ASP A 476 1.55 11.05 13.65
N LEU A 477 2.73 11.21 14.24
CA LEU A 477 3.77 12.08 13.73
C LEU A 477 4.23 11.69 12.32
N ASP A 478 4.21 10.40 11.99
CA ASP A 478 4.57 9.87 10.68
C ASP A 478 3.46 10.06 9.62
N GLY A 479 2.29 10.60 10.03
CA GLY A 479 1.16 10.88 9.15
C GLY A 479 1.45 12.00 8.16
N THR A 480 0.68 12.05 7.07
CA THR A 480 0.80 13.12 6.07
C THR A 480 -0.02 14.35 6.49
N TRP A 481 0.67 15.44 6.88
CA TRP A 481 0.00 16.68 7.27
C TRP A 481 -0.80 17.29 6.10
N THR A 482 -0.28 17.21 4.87
CA THR A 482 -0.92 17.73 3.66
C THR A 482 -1.99 16.80 3.07
N PHE A 483 -2.37 15.72 3.75
CA PHE A 483 -3.23 14.65 3.21
C PHE A 483 -2.67 14.06 1.90
N GLY A 484 -1.38 14.22 1.65
CA GLY A 484 -0.70 13.84 0.42
C GLY A 484 -0.72 14.90 -0.67
N SER A 485 -1.27 16.10 -0.46
CA SER A 485 -1.19 17.18 -1.44
C SER A 485 0.25 17.70 -1.60
N PRO A 486 0.76 17.87 -2.84
CA PRO A 486 2.03 18.53 -3.09
C PRO A 486 1.94 20.07 -3.03
N SER A 487 0.78 20.62 -2.66
CA SER A 487 0.56 22.06 -2.52
C SER A 487 -0.17 22.38 -1.23
N VAL A 488 0.44 23.19 -0.38
CA VAL A 488 -0.18 23.74 0.84
C VAL A 488 -1.11 24.88 0.49
N LEU A 489 -0.69 25.75 -0.43
CA LEU A 489 -1.48 26.91 -0.83
C LEU A 489 -2.79 26.50 -1.49
N MET A 490 -2.80 25.46 -2.34
CA MET A 490 -4.04 24.93 -2.94
C MET A 490 -5.03 24.41 -1.89
N MET A 491 -4.54 23.96 -0.75
CA MET A 491 -5.39 23.50 0.35
C MET A 491 -5.98 24.65 1.16
N PHE A 492 -5.27 25.78 1.34
CA PHE A 492 -5.60 26.79 2.33
C PHE A 492 -5.94 28.17 1.76
N HIS A 493 -5.72 28.42 0.46
CA HIS A 493 -6.11 29.69 -0.16
C HIS A 493 -7.61 29.70 -0.49
N ARG A 494 -8.36 30.57 0.19
CA ARG A 494 -9.84 30.65 0.15
C ARG A 494 -10.39 31.94 -0.42
N THR A 495 -9.64 33.02 -0.34
CA THR A 495 -10.17 34.36 -0.59
C THR A 495 -9.27 35.11 -1.55
N ALA A 496 -9.79 35.59 -2.67
CA ALA A 496 -9.04 36.41 -3.61
C ALA A 496 -8.53 37.70 -2.90
N GLY A 497 -7.24 38.00 -3.04
CA GLY A 497 -6.54 39.03 -2.32
C GLY A 497 -6.19 38.68 -0.86
N GLY A 498 -6.45 37.45 -0.44
CA GLY A 498 -6.23 36.99 0.93
C GLY A 498 -4.88 36.34 1.21
N ALA A 499 -4.07 36.02 0.20
CA ALA A 499 -2.86 35.21 0.36
C ALA A 499 -1.87 35.71 1.41
N ASP A 500 -1.64 37.00 1.50
CA ASP A 500 -0.72 37.59 2.51
C ASP A 500 -1.27 37.43 3.94
N ALA A 501 -2.57 37.63 4.13
CA ALA A 501 -3.22 37.45 5.42
C ALA A 501 -3.23 35.96 5.84
N GLU A 502 -3.52 35.05 4.90
CA GLU A 502 -3.51 33.61 5.11
C GLU A 502 -2.10 33.09 5.45
N ASN A 503 -1.05 33.57 4.76
CA ASN A 503 0.34 33.26 5.10
C ASN A 503 0.74 33.81 6.48
N ALA A 504 0.29 35.00 6.84
CA ALA A 504 0.55 35.59 8.16
C ALA A 504 -0.15 34.75 9.28
N GLN A 505 -1.42 34.37 9.05
CA GLN A 505 -2.15 33.50 9.96
C GLN A 505 -1.48 32.12 10.10
N MET A 506 -1.06 31.51 9.01
CA MET A 506 -0.37 30.21 9.04
C MET A 506 0.89 30.28 9.92
N ARG A 507 1.72 31.30 9.74
CA ARG A 507 2.93 31.50 10.55
C ARG A 507 2.64 31.74 12.03
N GLU A 508 1.56 32.46 12.37
CA GLU A 508 1.16 32.69 13.75
C GLU A 508 0.64 31.39 14.40
N CYS A 509 -0.04 30.58 13.65
CA CYS A 509 -0.86 29.46 14.14
C CYS A 509 -0.10 28.14 14.30
N MET A 510 0.83 27.85 13.37
CA MET A 510 1.55 26.57 13.37
C MET A 510 2.34 26.29 14.65
N PRO A 511 2.99 27.21 15.34
CA PRO A 511 3.65 26.93 16.61
C PRO A 511 2.75 26.34 17.68
N HIS A 512 1.47 26.73 17.75
CA HIS A 512 0.49 26.16 18.69
C HIS A 512 0.16 24.70 18.34
N TYR A 513 0.04 24.42 17.04
CA TYR A 513 -0.17 23.05 16.54
C TYR A 513 1.06 22.18 16.79
N TYR A 514 2.26 22.64 16.44
CA TYR A 514 3.52 21.89 16.66
C TYR A 514 3.74 21.49 18.11
N ARG A 515 3.41 22.38 19.05
CA ARG A 515 3.55 22.10 20.47
C ARG A 515 2.74 20.87 20.93
N ILE A 516 1.54 20.69 20.43
CA ILE A 516 0.62 19.63 20.85
C ILE A 516 0.75 18.37 19.98
N THR A 517 1.45 18.44 18.83
CA THR A 517 1.60 17.34 17.89
C THR A 517 3.04 16.88 17.67
N ASP A 518 3.96 17.28 18.55
CA ASP A 518 5.40 17.00 18.44
C ASP A 518 6.04 17.42 17.11
N GLY A 519 5.53 18.53 16.51
CA GLY A 519 6.07 19.07 15.26
C GLY A 519 5.53 18.41 14.00
N HIS A 520 4.40 17.67 14.05
CA HIS A 520 3.71 17.19 12.85
C HIS A 520 3.39 18.36 11.89
N GLY A 521 3.82 18.25 10.62
CA GLY A 521 3.67 19.30 9.62
C GLY A 521 4.70 20.43 9.71
N SER A 522 5.80 20.28 10.46
CA SER A 522 6.86 21.31 10.57
C SER A 522 7.33 21.76 9.20
N GLY A 523 7.31 23.09 8.98
CA GLY A 523 7.69 23.75 7.73
C GLY A 523 6.52 24.09 6.81
N ALA A 524 5.28 23.77 7.18
CA ALA A 524 4.10 24.05 6.35
C ALA A 524 3.91 25.57 6.09
N GLU A 525 4.17 26.43 7.07
CA GLU A 525 4.10 27.88 6.93
C GLU A 525 5.10 28.41 5.91
N TYR A 526 6.32 27.87 5.88
CA TYR A 526 7.33 28.24 4.91
C TYR A 526 7.03 27.68 3.52
N SER A 527 6.44 26.47 3.46
CA SER A 527 6.03 25.87 2.20
C SER A 527 4.89 26.66 1.53
N MET A 528 3.89 27.09 2.29
CA MET A 528 2.83 27.96 1.79
C MET A 528 3.37 29.29 1.28
N GLN A 529 4.33 29.90 2.01
CA GLN A 529 5.01 31.12 1.57
C GLN A 529 5.80 30.89 0.28
N ALA A 530 6.54 29.77 0.16
CA ALA A 530 7.31 29.44 -1.03
C ALA A 530 6.42 29.33 -2.28
N GLU A 531 5.25 28.69 -2.15
CA GLU A 531 4.28 28.60 -3.25
C GLU A 531 3.72 29.99 -3.61
N THR A 532 3.38 30.80 -2.63
CA THR A 532 2.90 32.19 -2.83
C THR A 532 3.93 33.02 -3.61
N GLU A 533 5.19 32.99 -3.21
CA GLU A 533 6.26 33.76 -3.88
C GLU A 533 6.53 33.18 -5.28
N LEU A 534 6.48 31.86 -5.47
CA LEU A 534 6.60 31.26 -6.80
C LEU A 534 5.48 31.73 -7.74
N LEU A 535 4.23 31.71 -7.30
CA LEU A 535 3.09 32.14 -8.12
C LEU A 535 3.16 33.62 -8.50
N ARG A 536 3.79 34.45 -7.65
CA ARG A 536 4.10 35.89 -7.89
C ARG A 536 5.30 36.08 -8.79
N GLY A 537 6.05 35.05 -9.13
CA GLY A 537 7.28 35.15 -9.92
C GLY A 537 8.50 35.60 -9.14
N ARG A 538 8.46 35.62 -7.80
CA ARG A 538 9.58 36.01 -6.91
C ARG A 538 10.45 34.77 -6.59
N LEU A 539 11.21 34.35 -7.59
CA LEU A 539 11.90 33.04 -7.52
C LEU A 539 12.94 32.96 -6.38
N THR A 540 13.65 34.04 -6.10
CA THR A 540 14.64 34.10 -5.01
C THR A 540 13.97 33.95 -3.63
N ASP A 541 12.86 34.63 -3.40
CA ASP A 541 12.12 34.54 -2.13
C ASP A 541 11.46 33.17 -1.97
N ALA A 542 10.97 32.59 -3.08
CA ALA A 542 10.47 31.21 -3.11
C ALA A 542 11.56 30.21 -2.70
N GLU A 543 12.79 30.33 -3.25
CA GLU A 543 13.90 29.44 -2.92
C GLU A 543 14.33 29.56 -1.45
N ILE A 544 14.40 30.80 -0.90
CA ILE A 544 14.67 31.01 0.52
C ILE A 544 13.63 30.30 1.38
N SER A 545 12.36 30.50 1.06
CA SER A 545 11.25 29.82 1.79
C SER A 545 11.30 28.30 1.65
N CYS A 546 11.69 27.78 0.48
CA CYS A 546 11.92 26.35 0.26
C CYS A 546 13.02 25.79 1.18
N HIS A 547 14.12 26.50 1.36
CA HIS A 547 15.18 26.07 2.28
C HIS A 547 14.69 26.02 3.72
N LEU A 548 13.99 27.06 4.18
CA LEU A 548 13.43 27.09 5.54
C LEU A 548 12.44 25.93 5.76
N ALA A 549 11.56 25.69 4.78
CA ALA A 549 10.60 24.59 4.84
C ALA A 549 11.30 23.22 4.87
N ALA A 550 12.31 23.03 4.01
CA ALA A 550 13.05 21.77 3.93
C ALA A 550 13.81 21.48 5.22
N ASP A 551 14.50 22.45 5.81
CA ASP A 551 15.24 22.30 7.06
C ASP A 551 14.31 21.96 8.23
N ALA A 552 13.18 22.66 8.34
CA ALA A 552 12.17 22.39 9.36
C ALA A 552 11.58 20.98 9.20
N ALA A 553 11.20 20.60 7.98
CA ALA A 553 10.62 19.31 7.66
C ALA A 553 11.60 18.14 7.87
N ALA A 554 12.84 18.28 7.40
CA ALA A 554 13.86 17.23 7.51
C ALA A 554 14.21 16.95 8.96
N SER A 555 14.26 17.97 9.83
CA SER A 555 14.55 17.81 11.27
C SER A 555 13.52 16.94 12.01
N ARG A 556 12.31 16.80 11.47
CA ARG A 556 11.18 16.08 12.05
C ARG A 556 10.65 14.93 11.16
N GLY A 557 11.32 14.63 10.06
CA GLY A 557 10.88 13.58 9.14
C GLY A 557 9.54 13.86 8.44
N GLN A 558 9.20 15.12 8.18
CA GLN A 558 7.90 15.52 7.60
C GLN A 558 7.94 15.43 6.07
N TYR A 559 7.87 14.21 5.53
CA TYR A 559 8.03 13.94 4.09
C TYR A 559 6.93 14.54 3.22
N SER A 560 5.72 14.77 3.74
CA SER A 560 4.67 15.47 2.99
C SER A 560 5.01 16.93 2.75
N ILE A 561 5.71 17.58 3.66
CA ILE A 561 6.21 18.95 3.48
C ILE A 561 7.43 18.95 2.53
N LEU A 562 8.32 17.97 2.62
CA LEU A 562 9.41 17.83 1.65
C LEU A 562 8.88 17.67 0.22
N LEU A 563 7.79 16.93 0.02
CA LEU A 563 7.13 16.82 -1.28
C LEU A 563 6.67 18.19 -1.80
N THR A 564 6.06 19.03 -0.94
CA THR A 564 5.61 20.37 -1.37
C THR A 564 6.78 21.25 -1.75
N VAL A 565 7.89 21.18 -1.03
CA VAL A 565 9.12 21.91 -1.37
C VAL A 565 9.67 21.48 -2.73
N GLU A 566 9.78 20.18 -2.95
CA GLU A 566 10.32 19.68 -4.23
C GLU A 566 9.37 19.95 -5.40
N PHE A 567 8.04 20.00 -5.18
CA PHE A 567 7.08 20.43 -6.20
C PHE A 567 7.29 21.92 -6.59
N VAL A 568 7.53 22.79 -5.63
CA VAL A 568 7.88 24.21 -5.89
C VAL A 568 9.19 24.32 -6.67
N ARG A 569 10.24 23.62 -6.25
CA ARG A 569 11.56 23.62 -6.91
C ARG A 569 11.50 23.05 -8.33
N MET A 570 10.74 21.98 -8.53
CA MET A 570 10.49 21.40 -9.84
C MET A 570 9.84 22.41 -10.80
N ARG A 571 8.82 23.15 -10.35
CA ARG A 571 8.17 24.19 -11.15
C ARG A 571 9.12 25.34 -11.46
N MET A 572 10.00 25.74 -10.52
CA MET A 572 11.06 26.72 -10.78
C MET A 572 12.07 26.23 -11.83
N ALA A 573 12.43 24.93 -11.79
CA ALA A 573 13.32 24.33 -12.79
C ALA A 573 12.66 24.31 -14.18
N LEU A 574 11.39 23.96 -14.27
CA LEU A 574 10.60 24.01 -15.51
C LEU A 574 10.53 25.43 -16.10
N LEU A 575 10.31 26.43 -15.25
CA LEU A 575 10.30 27.83 -15.67
C LEU A 575 11.66 28.26 -16.23
N ARG A 576 12.76 27.64 -15.79
CA ARG A 576 14.13 27.86 -16.32
C ARG A 576 14.46 26.96 -17.51
N ALA A 577 13.49 26.24 -18.05
CA ALA A 577 13.67 25.22 -19.10
C ALA A 577 14.70 24.13 -18.74
N ASP A 578 14.88 23.85 -17.44
CA ASP A 578 15.79 22.80 -16.94
C ASP A 578 14.99 21.57 -16.53
N GLN A 579 14.47 20.84 -17.52
CA GLN A 579 13.70 19.62 -17.32
C GLN A 579 14.55 18.53 -16.62
N ALA A 580 15.86 18.45 -16.95
CA ALA A 580 16.73 17.43 -16.38
C ALA A 580 16.87 17.61 -14.85
N ALA A 581 17.06 18.84 -14.39
CA ALA A 581 17.09 19.14 -12.96
C ALA A 581 15.75 18.81 -12.27
N ALA A 582 14.62 19.09 -12.92
CA ALA A 582 13.30 18.75 -12.40
C ALA A 582 13.12 17.22 -12.23
N GLU A 583 13.53 16.42 -13.23
CA GLU A 583 13.49 14.97 -13.17
C GLU A 583 14.43 14.40 -12.07
N ASP A 584 15.64 14.93 -11.95
CA ASP A 584 16.60 14.51 -10.93
C ASP A 584 16.07 14.76 -9.51
N MET A 585 15.41 15.90 -9.26
CA MET A 585 14.78 16.22 -7.98
C MET A 585 13.71 15.18 -7.62
N LEU A 586 12.78 14.88 -8.54
CA LEU A 586 11.73 13.89 -8.31
C LEU A 586 12.30 12.47 -8.11
N CYS A 587 13.34 12.11 -8.87
CA CYS A 587 14.03 10.82 -8.72
C CYS A 587 14.76 10.70 -7.37
N ALA A 588 15.39 11.77 -6.89
CA ALA A 588 16.03 11.81 -5.58
C ALA A 588 14.99 11.65 -4.44
N LEU A 589 13.89 12.41 -4.52
CA LEU A 589 12.82 12.32 -3.55
C LEU A 589 12.16 10.92 -3.58
N ARG A 590 11.94 10.33 -4.76
CA ARG A 590 11.42 8.97 -4.92
C ARG A 590 12.28 7.94 -4.18
N ARG A 591 13.60 8.02 -4.32
CA ARG A 591 14.54 7.13 -3.59
C ARG A 591 14.41 7.31 -2.08
N THR A 592 14.37 8.54 -1.60
CA THR A 592 14.20 8.84 -0.17
C THR A 592 12.88 8.31 0.38
N LEU A 593 11.77 8.55 -0.32
CA LEU A 593 10.44 8.10 0.09
C LEU A 593 10.34 6.56 0.12
N LYS A 594 10.93 5.87 -0.88
CA LYS A 594 11.02 4.39 -0.88
C LYS A 594 11.82 3.88 0.33
N GLN A 595 12.97 4.47 0.63
CA GLN A 595 13.80 4.10 1.79
C GLN A 595 13.09 4.33 3.12
N GLN A 596 12.37 5.43 3.23
CA GLN A 596 11.64 5.84 4.43
C GLN A 596 10.21 5.31 4.50
N ARG A 597 9.78 4.48 3.53
CA ARG A 597 8.47 3.80 3.49
C ARG A 597 7.27 4.75 3.45
N GLN A 598 7.43 5.93 2.86
CA GLN A 598 6.41 6.96 2.78
C GLN A 598 5.52 6.78 1.54
N PHE A 599 4.71 5.72 1.50
CA PHE A 599 3.97 5.30 0.29
C PHE A 599 2.81 6.21 -0.09
N ILE A 600 2.14 6.86 0.88
CA ILE A 600 1.10 7.85 0.59
C ILE A 600 1.75 9.03 -0.14
N VAL A 601 2.88 9.51 0.35
CA VAL A 601 3.63 10.60 -0.27
C VAL A 601 4.20 10.19 -1.64
N LEU A 602 4.62 8.93 -1.78
CA LEU A 602 5.09 8.38 -3.05
C LEU A 602 3.99 8.36 -4.13
N ARG A 603 2.72 8.09 -3.75
CA ARG A 603 1.57 8.22 -4.68
C ARG A 603 1.42 9.67 -5.17
N SER A 604 1.58 10.62 -4.27
CA SER A 604 1.48 12.04 -4.60
C SER A 604 2.64 12.53 -5.46
N LEU A 605 3.82 11.94 -5.31
CA LEU A 605 4.98 12.22 -6.17
C LEU A 605 4.69 11.91 -7.65
N GLU A 606 3.84 10.92 -7.93
CA GLU A 606 3.44 10.63 -9.32
C GLU A 606 2.57 11.72 -9.93
N LEU A 607 1.83 12.45 -9.10
CA LEU A 607 1.10 13.64 -9.57
C LEU A 607 2.07 14.77 -9.91
N CYS A 608 3.16 14.91 -9.15
CA CYS A 608 4.23 15.86 -9.51
C CYS A 608 4.92 15.48 -10.82
N GLN A 609 5.18 14.18 -11.03
CA GLN A 609 5.71 13.67 -12.29
C GLN A 609 4.75 13.93 -13.45
N ALA A 610 3.47 13.72 -13.24
CA ALA A 610 2.45 13.96 -14.27
C ALA A 610 2.33 15.44 -14.63
N TRP A 611 2.49 16.32 -13.65
CA TRP A 611 2.59 17.78 -13.91
C TRP A 611 3.81 18.10 -14.76
N LEU A 612 4.99 17.59 -14.38
CA LEU A 612 6.23 17.75 -15.14
C LEU A 612 6.07 17.29 -16.59
N ASP A 613 5.54 16.09 -16.79
CA ASP A 613 5.34 15.51 -18.12
C ASP A 613 4.37 16.35 -18.94
N ALA A 614 3.25 16.80 -18.36
CA ALA A 614 2.27 17.63 -19.04
C ALA A 614 2.84 18.97 -19.46
N GLN A 615 3.55 19.66 -18.57
CA GLN A 615 4.19 20.95 -18.86
C GLN A 615 5.37 20.85 -19.86
N SER A 616 5.93 19.64 -20.02
CA SER A 616 6.96 19.32 -21.01
C SER A 616 6.37 18.82 -22.37
N GLY A 617 5.04 18.83 -22.53
CA GLY A 617 4.36 18.38 -23.75
C GLY A 617 4.26 16.85 -23.91
N CYS A 618 4.59 16.08 -22.86
CA CYS A 618 4.58 14.61 -22.84
C CYS A 618 3.32 14.02 -22.16
N GLY A 619 2.17 14.63 -22.34
CA GLY A 619 0.93 14.23 -21.67
C GLY A 619 0.27 12.99 -22.27
N ASP A 620 0.66 11.77 -21.89
CA ASP A 620 -0.10 10.56 -22.19
C ASP A 620 -0.95 10.16 -20.98
N PRO A 621 -2.30 10.21 -21.07
CA PRO A 621 -3.19 9.78 -20.01
C PRO A 621 -3.37 8.27 -19.91
N SER A 622 -2.90 7.51 -20.93
CA SER A 622 -3.12 6.06 -21.02
C SER A 622 -2.30 5.32 -19.96
N GLY A 623 -2.99 4.44 -19.21
CA GLY A 623 -2.35 3.61 -18.18
C GLY A 623 -1.99 4.33 -16.87
N ARG A 624 -2.25 5.63 -16.72
CA ARG A 624 -2.03 6.35 -15.46
C ARG A 624 -3.17 6.05 -14.47
N TRP A 625 -2.85 5.42 -13.36
CA TRP A 625 -3.82 4.99 -12.36
C TRP A 625 -4.69 6.14 -11.83
N PHE A 626 -4.12 7.35 -11.66
CA PHE A 626 -4.86 8.51 -11.14
C PHE A 626 -5.85 9.10 -12.15
N MET A 627 -5.85 8.64 -13.41
CA MET A 627 -6.86 9.00 -14.43
C MET A 627 -8.08 8.08 -14.40
N THR A 628 -8.11 7.06 -13.54
CA THR A 628 -9.23 6.13 -13.38
C THR A 628 -10.27 6.66 -12.39
N PRO A 629 -11.55 6.23 -12.46
CA PRO A 629 -12.58 6.63 -11.51
C PRO A 629 -12.25 6.27 -10.05
N GLU A 630 -11.49 5.20 -9.84
CA GLU A 630 -11.11 4.68 -8.54
C GLU A 630 -10.05 5.56 -7.83
N ALA A 631 -9.42 6.48 -8.56
CA ALA A 631 -8.42 7.39 -8.00
C ALA A 631 -8.99 8.26 -6.86
N ASP A 632 -10.28 8.63 -6.95
CA ASP A 632 -10.95 9.43 -5.92
C ASP A 632 -10.97 8.73 -4.56
N ALA A 633 -11.18 7.42 -4.55
CA ALA A 633 -11.19 6.62 -3.34
C ALA A 633 -9.77 6.41 -2.74
N SER A 634 -8.73 6.69 -3.51
CA SER A 634 -7.33 6.51 -3.09
C SER A 634 -6.78 7.70 -2.31
N PHE A 635 -7.51 8.83 -2.28
CA PHE A 635 -7.11 10.05 -1.60
C PHE A 635 -8.18 10.56 -0.63
N LEU A 636 -7.74 11.30 0.37
CA LEU A 636 -8.65 12.00 1.27
C LEU A 636 -9.24 13.24 0.57
N GLY A 637 -10.45 13.65 0.98
CA GLY A 637 -11.18 14.77 0.38
C GLY A 637 -10.35 16.02 0.11
N PRO A 638 -9.53 16.52 1.07
CA PRO A 638 -8.68 17.69 0.89
C PRO A 638 -7.69 17.63 -0.27
N MET A 639 -7.31 16.45 -0.73
CA MET A 639 -6.40 16.25 -1.87
C MET A 639 -7.11 16.34 -3.24
N LEU A 640 -8.43 16.21 -3.29
CA LEU A 640 -9.19 16.12 -4.55
C LEU A 640 -9.02 17.34 -5.48
N PRO A 641 -8.96 18.60 -4.99
CA PRO A 641 -8.71 19.75 -5.85
C PRO A 641 -7.40 19.62 -6.63
N MET A 642 -6.31 19.24 -5.95
CA MET A 642 -5.01 19.03 -6.57
C MET A 642 -5.03 17.88 -7.57
N LEU A 643 -5.64 16.76 -7.22
CA LEU A 643 -5.83 15.63 -8.13
C LEU A 643 -6.54 16.05 -9.42
N ARG A 644 -7.61 16.86 -9.31
CA ARG A 644 -8.37 17.36 -10.47
C ARG A 644 -7.54 18.30 -11.32
N THR A 645 -6.78 19.17 -10.69
CA THR A 645 -5.88 20.10 -11.39
C THR A 645 -4.85 19.31 -12.23
N VAL A 646 -4.16 18.33 -11.63
CA VAL A 646 -3.20 17.48 -12.36
C VAL A 646 -3.86 16.68 -13.48
N GLN A 647 -5.05 16.10 -13.24
CA GLN A 647 -5.80 15.40 -14.29
C GLN A 647 -6.15 16.30 -15.46
N ASN A 648 -6.51 17.57 -15.19
CA ASN A 648 -6.83 18.55 -16.22
C ASN A 648 -5.58 18.97 -17.00
N GLU A 649 -4.43 19.14 -16.33
CA GLU A 649 -3.14 19.37 -16.99
C GLU A 649 -2.82 18.26 -17.99
N VAL A 650 -2.93 17.00 -17.58
CA VAL A 650 -2.68 15.85 -18.46
C VAL A 650 -3.66 15.81 -19.62
N LEU A 651 -4.94 16.11 -19.38
CA LEU A 651 -5.95 16.14 -20.46
C LEU A 651 -5.69 17.28 -21.45
N LEU A 652 -5.27 18.44 -20.95
CA LEU A 652 -4.92 19.58 -21.79
C LEU A 652 -3.70 19.24 -22.68
N ALA A 653 -2.61 18.76 -22.10
CA ALA A 653 -1.39 18.38 -22.79
C ALA A 653 -1.59 17.23 -23.80
N SER A 654 -2.51 16.31 -23.54
CA SER A 654 -2.85 15.20 -24.47
C SER A 654 -3.83 15.58 -25.59
N GLY A 655 -4.32 16.82 -25.63
CA GLY A 655 -5.32 17.25 -26.61
C GLY A 655 -6.74 16.73 -26.34
N ALA A 656 -7.00 16.15 -25.16
CA ALA A 656 -8.32 15.62 -24.78
C ALA A 656 -9.28 16.70 -24.27
N TRP A 657 -9.37 17.83 -24.99
CA TRP A 657 -10.07 19.05 -24.57
C TRP A 657 -11.56 18.83 -24.30
N THR A 658 -12.26 18.06 -25.14
CA THR A 658 -13.68 17.77 -24.92
C THR A 658 -13.93 16.96 -23.64
N LYS A 659 -13.00 16.05 -23.28
CA LYS A 659 -13.07 15.30 -22.03
C LYS A 659 -12.82 16.22 -20.83
N LEU A 660 -11.93 17.19 -20.96
CA LEU A 660 -11.68 18.20 -19.94
C LEU A 660 -12.94 19.03 -19.70
N LEU A 661 -13.57 19.58 -20.75
CA LEU A 661 -14.80 20.35 -20.63
C LEU A 661 -15.95 19.53 -20.02
N SER A 662 -16.10 18.25 -20.37
CA SER A 662 -17.19 17.40 -19.87
C SER A 662 -17.18 17.16 -18.36
N ARG A 663 -16.08 17.46 -17.68
CA ARG A 663 -15.91 17.26 -16.24
C ARG A 663 -15.84 18.56 -15.41
N ALA A 664 -15.98 19.70 -16.08
CA ALA A 664 -15.87 21.03 -15.48
C ALA A 664 -16.77 21.20 -14.25
N ASP A 665 -18.07 20.91 -14.37
CA ASP A 665 -19.04 21.06 -13.27
C ASP A 665 -18.68 20.23 -12.03
N ARG A 666 -18.19 19.01 -12.26
CA ARG A 666 -17.73 18.13 -11.17
C ARG A 666 -16.49 18.68 -10.45
N CYS A 667 -15.55 19.24 -11.21
CA CYS A 667 -14.37 19.87 -10.64
C CYS A 667 -14.76 21.13 -9.84
N ALA A 668 -15.59 21.99 -10.40
CA ALA A 668 -16.07 23.21 -9.75
C ALA A 668 -16.86 22.87 -8.46
N ALA A 669 -17.70 21.85 -8.47
CA ALA A 669 -18.45 21.42 -7.27
C ALA A 669 -17.50 20.98 -6.13
N ILE A 670 -16.43 20.25 -6.43
CA ILE A 670 -15.43 19.83 -5.45
C ILE A 670 -14.67 21.05 -4.89
N ASN A 671 -14.23 21.95 -5.77
CA ASN A 671 -13.50 23.15 -5.38
C ASN A 671 -14.38 24.05 -4.49
N ALA A 672 -15.64 24.26 -4.87
CA ALA A 672 -16.59 25.04 -4.09
C ALA A 672 -16.86 24.42 -2.72
N GLN A 673 -17.05 23.11 -2.64
CA GLN A 673 -17.27 22.39 -1.38
C GLN A 673 -16.07 22.53 -0.43
N LEU A 674 -14.86 22.56 -0.98
CA LEU A 674 -13.60 22.66 -0.21
C LEU A 674 -13.04 24.06 -0.15
N HIS A 675 -13.74 25.06 -0.71
CA HIS A 675 -13.27 26.46 -0.81
C HIS A 675 -11.84 26.58 -1.37
N ALA A 676 -11.50 25.80 -2.38
CA ALA A 676 -10.16 25.71 -2.95
C ALA A 676 -9.97 26.70 -4.10
N LEU A 677 -9.77 27.98 -3.78
CA LEU A 677 -9.74 29.08 -4.73
C LEU A 677 -8.63 28.95 -5.78
N LEU A 678 -7.44 28.53 -5.39
CA LEU A 678 -6.34 28.33 -6.34
C LEU A 678 -6.67 27.24 -7.37
N ALA A 679 -7.35 26.16 -6.93
CA ALA A 679 -7.81 25.12 -7.85
C ALA A 679 -8.90 25.61 -8.80
N ASP A 680 -9.79 26.50 -8.35
CA ASP A 680 -10.78 27.17 -9.23
C ASP A 680 -10.08 28.04 -10.28
N SER A 681 -9.08 28.82 -9.88
CA SER A 681 -8.28 29.62 -10.79
C SER A 681 -7.65 28.74 -11.89
N TYR A 682 -7.00 27.62 -11.53
CA TYR A 682 -6.46 26.67 -12.51
C TYR A 682 -7.56 26.03 -13.38
N LEU A 683 -8.70 25.69 -12.81
CA LEU A 683 -9.82 25.14 -13.56
C LEU A 683 -10.24 26.07 -14.69
N HIS A 684 -10.46 27.35 -14.39
CA HIS A 684 -10.86 28.37 -15.37
C HIS A 684 -9.77 28.62 -16.43
N ILE A 685 -8.48 28.55 -16.05
CA ILE A 685 -7.36 28.60 -17.02
C ILE A 685 -7.43 27.39 -17.96
N HIS A 686 -7.62 26.19 -17.44
CA HIS A 686 -7.72 24.98 -18.28
C HIS A 686 -8.92 25.01 -19.21
N LEU A 687 -10.08 25.52 -18.72
CA LEU A 687 -11.29 25.67 -19.55
C LEU A 687 -11.07 26.71 -20.65
N ALA A 688 -10.40 27.84 -20.32
CA ALA A 688 -10.05 28.85 -21.31
C ALA A 688 -9.13 28.27 -22.40
N CYS A 689 -8.08 27.54 -22.02
CA CYS A 689 -7.17 26.86 -22.95
C CYS A 689 -7.91 25.84 -23.83
N ALA A 690 -8.74 24.99 -23.23
CA ALA A 690 -9.49 23.96 -23.97
C ALA A 690 -10.47 24.59 -24.96
N ASN A 691 -11.20 25.65 -24.58
CA ASN A 691 -12.11 26.37 -25.45
C ASN A 691 -11.36 27.10 -26.58
N ALA A 692 -10.20 27.71 -26.29
CA ALA A 692 -9.34 28.36 -27.29
C ALA A 692 -8.87 27.36 -28.35
N ARG A 693 -8.41 26.18 -27.92
CA ARG A 693 -7.98 25.09 -28.83
C ARG A 693 -9.13 24.51 -29.68
N LEU A 694 -10.36 24.60 -29.20
CA LEU A 694 -11.57 24.20 -29.93
C LEU A 694 -12.18 25.33 -30.79
N GLY A 695 -11.58 26.51 -30.81
CA GLY A 695 -12.06 27.68 -31.54
C GLY A 695 -13.30 28.37 -30.94
N ARG A 696 -13.62 28.09 -29.68
CA ARG A 696 -14.74 28.69 -28.93
C ARG A 696 -14.27 29.97 -28.23
N THR A 697 -13.99 31.00 -29.00
CA THR A 697 -13.30 32.22 -28.52
C THR A 697 -14.05 32.96 -27.41
N GLU A 698 -15.37 33.07 -27.47
CA GLU A 698 -16.13 33.77 -26.46
C GLU A 698 -16.17 33.00 -25.13
N ASP A 699 -16.36 31.67 -25.17
CA ASP A 699 -16.28 30.84 -23.98
C ASP A 699 -14.88 30.92 -23.37
N ALA A 700 -13.82 30.88 -24.19
CA ALA A 700 -12.43 31.02 -23.74
C ALA A 700 -12.18 32.38 -23.06
N ARG A 701 -12.73 33.49 -23.61
CA ARG A 701 -12.60 34.81 -22.97
C ARG A 701 -13.29 34.89 -21.62
N GLN A 702 -14.51 34.35 -21.53
CA GLN A 702 -15.27 34.34 -20.28
C GLN A 702 -14.56 33.57 -19.18
N GLU A 703 -14.03 32.39 -19.52
CA GLU A 703 -13.28 31.58 -18.58
C GLU A 703 -11.97 32.25 -18.14
N LEU A 704 -11.22 32.83 -19.11
CA LEU A 704 -10.01 33.57 -18.81
C LEU A 704 -10.27 34.80 -17.94
N ASP A 705 -11.35 35.55 -18.19
CA ASP A 705 -11.72 36.70 -17.39
C ASP A 705 -12.07 36.32 -15.95
N THR A 706 -12.71 35.18 -15.76
CA THR A 706 -12.97 34.62 -14.44
C THR A 706 -11.66 34.25 -13.74
N ALA A 707 -10.74 33.54 -14.42
CA ALA A 707 -9.43 33.16 -13.88
C ALA A 707 -8.60 34.38 -13.43
N LEU A 708 -8.55 35.43 -14.27
CA LEU A 708 -7.87 36.68 -13.95
C LEU A 708 -8.48 37.37 -12.72
N SER A 709 -9.82 37.36 -12.60
CA SER A 709 -10.52 37.93 -11.44
C SER A 709 -10.19 37.21 -10.12
N LEU A 710 -9.93 35.90 -10.17
CA LEU A 710 -9.57 35.10 -9.01
C LEU A 710 -8.09 35.24 -8.61
N ALA A 711 -7.17 35.30 -9.58
CA ALA A 711 -5.74 35.19 -9.33
C ALA A 711 -5.02 36.57 -9.19
N LEU A 712 -5.44 37.57 -9.95
CA LEU A 712 -4.72 38.88 -9.95
C LEU A 712 -4.76 39.65 -8.63
N PRO A 713 -5.83 39.56 -7.79
CA PRO A 713 -5.81 40.21 -6.48
C PRO A 713 -4.65 39.78 -5.57
N ASP A 714 -4.14 38.58 -5.75
CA ASP A 714 -3.00 37.99 -5.03
C ASP A 714 -1.68 38.09 -5.80
N ALA A 715 -1.69 38.74 -6.99
CA ALA A 715 -0.58 38.79 -7.92
C ALA A 715 -0.05 37.42 -8.37
N PHE A 716 -0.95 36.46 -8.56
CA PHE A 716 -0.61 35.09 -9.04
C PHE A 716 -0.48 35.08 -10.56
N TYR A 717 0.74 35.23 -11.06
CA TYR A 717 1.07 35.38 -12.49
C TYR A 717 1.51 34.09 -13.14
N LEU A 718 2.18 33.19 -12.38
CA LEU A 718 2.78 31.95 -12.92
C LEU A 718 1.76 31.05 -13.59
N PRO A 719 0.52 30.80 -13.09
CA PRO A 719 -0.45 29.94 -13.77
C PRO A 719 -0.75 30.38 -15.21
N PHE A 720 -0.77 31.69 -15.47
CA PHE A 720 -0.96 32.22 -16.83
C PHE A 720 0.29 32.09 -17.70
N ALA A 721 1.47 32.21 -17.12
CA ALA A 721 2.74 32.03 -17.85
C ALA A 721 2.96 30.53 -18.21
N GLU A 722 2.55 29.59 -17.34
CA GLU A 722 2.59 28.16 -17.63
C GLU A 722 1.72 27.79 -18.84
N HIS A 723 0.60 28.49 -19.06
CA HIS A 723 -0.38 28.21 -20.11
C HIS A 723 -0.41 29.26 -21.23
N ALA A 724 0.60 30.13 -21.29
CA ALA A 724 0.64 31.25 -22.25
C ALA A 724 0.57 30.77 -23.70
N ASP A 725 1.19 29.63 -24.02
CA ASP A 725 1.20 29.04 -25.37
C ASP A 725 -0.21 28.54 -25.81
N ASP A 726 -1.02 28.06 -24.88
CA ASP A 726 -2.39 27.61 -25.14
C ASP A 726 -3.38 28.76 -25.22
N LEU A 727 -3.18 29.79 -24.40
CA LEU A 727 -4.01 30.98 -24.36
C LEU A 727 -3.73 31.92 -25.56
N GLY A 728 -2.49 31.91 -26.10
CA GLY A 728 -2.09 32.68 -27.27
C GLY A 728 -2.41 34.16 -27.14
N ALA A 729 -3.04 34.76 -28.16
CA ALA A 729 -3.40 36.21 -28.20
C ALA A 729 -4.50 36.58 -27.19
N LEU A 730 -5.30 35.63 -26.70
CA LEU A 730 -6.40 35.92 -25.76
C LEU A 730 -5.87 36.52 -24.44
N LEU A 731 -4.72 36.03 -23.95
CA LEU A 731 -4.16 36.50 -22.66
C LEU A 731 -3.74 37.97 -22.70
N PRO A 732 -2.88 38.43 -23.66
CA PRO A 732 -2.53 39.86 -23.73
C PRO A 732 -3.74 40.74 -24.05
N GLU A 733 -4.68 40.30 -24.91
CA GLU A 733 -5.92 41.04 -25.19
C GLU A 733 -6.78 41.24 -23.92
N ALA A 734 -6.97 40.17 -23.11
CA ALA A 734 -7.73 40.24 -21.86
C ALA A 734 -7.07 41.18 -20.84
N LEU A 735 -5.74 41.06 -20.67
CA LEU A 735 -5.00 41.95 -19.74
C LEU A 735 -5.03 43.44 -20.19
N GLN A 736 -4.92 43.70 -21.49
CA GLN A 736 -5.03 45.05 -22.04
C GLN A 736 -6.45 45.61 -21.83
N SER A 737 -7.50 44.86 -22.10
CA SER A 737 -8.88 45.31 -21.93
C SER A 737 -9.23 45.64 -20.49
N ARG A 738 -8.57 44.99 -19.54
CA ARG A 738 -8.70 45.24 -18.09
C ARG A 738 -7.79 46.33 -17.56
N GLY A 739 -6.83 46.84 -18.38
CA GLY A 739 -5.83 47.81 -17.95
C GLY A 739 -4.75 47.25 -17.04
N GLU A 740 -4.58 45.91 -17.00
CA GLU A 740 -3.64 45.20 -16.12
C GLU A 740 -2.21 45.19 -16.68
N THR A 741 -1.61 46.34 -16.90
CA THR A 741 -0.28 46.47 -17.49
C THR A 741 0.82 45.86 -16.63
N ALA A 742 0.75 45.99 -15.31
CA ALA A 742 1.74 45.43 -14.40
C ALA A 742 1.69 43.88 -14.41
N ALA A 743 0.51 43.29 -14.50
CA ALA A 743 0.33 41.86 -14.64
C ALA A 743 0.85 41.36 -15.99
N ALA A 744 0.56 42.07 -17.08
CA ALA A 744 1.08 41.76 -18.41
C ALA A 744 2.62 41.76 -18.44
N ASP A 745 3.27 42.76 -17.84
CA ASP A 745 4.72 42.82 -17.74
C ASP A 745 5.30 41.68 -16.87
N ALA A 746 4.64 41.33 -15.78
CA ALA A 746 5.09 40.27 -14.90
C ALA A 746 4.98 38.88 -15.60
N ILE A 747 3.85 38.59 -16.24
CA ILE A 747 3.66 37.36 -17.00
C ILE A 747 4.66 37.28 -18.17
N ALA A 748 4.86 38.40 -18.91
CA ALA A 748 5.83 38.45 -20.01
C ALA A 748 7.26 38.14 -19.53
N ARG A 749 7.65 38.64 -18.35
CA ARG A 749 8.96 38.31 -17.74
C ARG A 749 9.08 36.81 -17.43
N LEU A 750 8.05 36.21 -16.88
CA LEU A 750 8.03 34.75 -16.59
C LEU A 750 8.14 33.92 -17.88
N CYS A 751 7.38 34.29 -18.92
CA CYS A 751 7.49 33.66 -20.23
C CYS A 751 8.89 33.82 -20.85
N ALA A 752 9.51 34.98 -20.65
CA ALA A 752 10.88 35.24 -21.12
C ALA A 752 11.92 34.35 -20.42
N ILE A 753 11.75 34.05 -19.12
CA ILE A 753 12.59 33.07 -18.40
C ILE A 753 12.43 31.68 -19.04
N LYS A 754 11.20 31.25 -19.34
CA LYS A 754 10.90 29.95 -19.95
C LYS A 754 11.52 29.82 -21.36
N THR A 755 11.61 30.91 -22.11
CA THR A 755 12.16 30.92 -23.47
C THR A 755 13.64 31.29 -23.54
N ALA A 756 14.23 31.76 -22.45
CA ALA A 756 15.67 32.02 -22.39
C ALA A 756 16.39 30.67 -22.51
N VAL A 757 16.90 30.38 -23.71
CA VAL A 757 17.81 29.24 -23.91
C VAL A 757 18.96 29.42 -22.91
N PRO A 758 19.28 28.48 -22.04
CA PRO A 758 20.45 28.57 -21.19
C PRO A 758 21.66 28.85 -22.10
N ALA A 759 22.40 29.90 -21.82
CA ALA A 759 23.61 30.22 -22.58
C ALA A 759 24.43 28.94 -22.66
N PRO A 760 24.92 28.55 -23.83
CA PRO A 760 25.63 27.27 -23.98
C PRO A 760 26.72 27.29 -22.91
N GLN A 761 26.69 26.29 -22.00
CA GLN A 761 27.71 26.19 -20.98
C GLN A 761 29.04 26.15 -21.70
N ASP A 762 29.89 27.18 -21.50
CA ASP A 762 31.21 27.19 -22.05
C ASP A 762 32.06 26.14 -21.30
N TYR A 763 32.07 24.97 -21.86
CA TYR A 763 32.85 23.85 -21.31
C TYR A 763 34.36 24.05 -21.51
N GLY A 764 34.83 25.19 -22.06
CA GLY A 764 36.21 25.44 -22.41
C GLY A 764 36.74 24.48 -23.49
N LEU A 765 35.81 23.78 -24.19
CA LEU A 765 36.13 22.83 -25.25
C LEU A 765 36.16 23.57 -26.60
N THR A 766 37.17 23.28 -27.40
CA THR A 766 37.16 23.72 -28.80
C THR A 766 36.05 23.00 -29.59
N GLY A 767 35.58 23.61 -30.71
CA GLY A 767 34.51 23.02 -31.53
C GLY A 767 34.77 21.53 -31.89
N ARG A 768 36.04 21.17 -32.14
CA ARG A 768 36.42 19.78 -32.42
C ARG A 768 36.40 18.88 -31.22
N GLU A 769 36.79 19.38 -30.07
CA GLU A 769 36.69 18.65 -28.79
C GLU A 769 35.24 18.44 -28.39
N LEU A 770 34.36 19.42 -28.64
CA LEU A 770 32.94 19.31 -28.35
C LEU A 770 32.24 18.26 -29.24
N GLU A 771 32.65 18.17 -30.53
CA GLU A 771 32.15 17.18 -31.47
C GLU A 771 32.54 15.75 -31.06
N ILE A 772 33.83 15.56 -30.67
CA ILE A 772 34.32 14.29 -30.13
C ILE A 772 33.65 13.95 -28.82
N ALA A 773 33.46 14.91 -27.91
CA ALA A 773 32.78 14.74 -26.64
C ALA A 773 31.33 14.28 -26.80
N ARG A 774 30.58 14.89 -27.74
CA ARG A 774 29.21 14.48 -28.06
C ARG A 774 29.10 13.06 -28.57
N LEU A 775 29.97 12.65 -29.50
CA LEU A 775 30.00 11.27 -30.00
C LEU A 775 30.38 10.26 -28.90
N ALA A 776 31.27 10.65 -28.00
CA ALA A 776 31.65 9.83 -26.86
C ALA A 776 30.53 9.73 -25.81
N ALA A 777 29.78 10.81 -25.58
CA ALA A 777 28.56 10.84 -24.74
C ALA A 777 27.45 9.94 -25.32
N ALA A 778 27.29 9.92 -26.66
CA ALA A 778 26.42 9.00 -27.38
C ALA A 778 26.91 7.54 -27.40
N ARG A 779 27.85 7.18 -26.53
CA ARG A 779 28.43 5.83 -26.34
C ARG A 779 29.12 5.23 -27.57
N ARG A 780 29.52 6.04 -28.59
CA ARG A 780 30.31 5.58 -29.70
C ARG A 780 31.70 5.13 -29.26
N THR A 781 32.22 4.05 -29.86
CA THR A 781 33.59 3.58 -29.62
C THR A 781 34.63 4.53 -30.22
N ASN A 782 35.88 4.46 -29.76
CA ASN A 782 36.92 5.30 -30.31
C ASN A 782 37.13 5.05 -31.83
N THR A 783 36.93 3.81 -32.27
CA THR A 783 37.02 3.40 -33.67
C THR A 783 35.89 4.02 -34.49
N GLU A 784 34.64 3.99 -33.99
CA GLU A 784 33.48 4.64 -34.65
C GLU A 784 33.63 6.15 -34.73
N ILE A 785 34.14 6.78 -33.64
CA ILE A 785 34.42 8.24 -33.62
C ILE A 785 35.48 8.59 -34.65
N ALA A 786 36.53 7.78 -34.69
CA ALA A 786 37.64 7.93 -35.65
C ALA A 786 37.13 7.85 -37.10
N GLN A 787 36.31 6.86 -37.42
CA GLN A 787 35.67 6.71 -38.74
C GLN A 787 34.74 7.88 -39.08
N THR A 788 33.85 8.28 -38.13
CA THR A 788 32.90 9.36 -38.34
C THR A 788 33.60 10.70 -38.61
N LEU A 789 34.69 10.96 -37.90
CA LEU A 789 35.40 12.27 -37.97
C LEU A 789 36.65 12.25 -38.85
N HIS A 790 36.91 11.13 -39.58
CA HIS A 790 38.12 10.93 -40.40
C HIS A 790 39.45 11.16 -39.67
N LEU A 791 39.53 10.64 -38.44
CA LEU A 791 40.73 10.74 -37.57
C LEU A 791 41.34 9.36 -37.32
N SER A 792 42.57 9.36 -36.77
CA SER A 792 43.12 8.13 -36.23
C SER A 792 42.53 7.84 -34.85
N GLU A 793 42.42 6.56 -34.44
CA GLU A 793 41.95 6.18 -33.11
C GLU A 793 42.85 6.74 -32.00
N SER A 794 44.15 6.87 -32.25
CA SER A 794 45.10 7.50 -31.34
C SER A 794 44.81 8.99 -31.14
N THR A 795 44.43 9.69 -32.20
CA THR A 795 44.03 11.10 -32.16
C THR A 795 42.78 11.29 -31.33
N VAL A 796 41.75 10.42 -31.50
CA VAL A 796 40.52 10.43 -30.70
C VAL A 796 40.82 10.18 -29.21
N LYS A 797 41.70 9.22 -28.88
CA LYS A 797 42.10 8.96 -27.49
C LYS A 797 42.79 10.19 -26.86
N ASN A 798 43.64 10.86 -27.60
CA ASN A 798 44.32 12.07 -27.12
C ASN A 798 43.36 13.24 -26.89
N HIS A 799 42.40 13.43 -27.79
CA HIS A 799 41.36 14.42 -27.59
C HIS A 799 40.46 14.09 -26.39
N LEU A 800 40.04 12.85 -26.25
CA LEU A 800 39.20 12.43 -25.10
C LEU A 800 39.94 12.62 -23.78
N LYS A 801 41.26 12.35 -23.73
CA LYS A 801 42.04 12.65 -22.54
C LYS A 801 42.03 14.13 -22.18
N ARG A 802 42.27 15.02 -23.15
CA ARG A 802 42.21 16.49 -22.96
C ARG A 802 40.82 16.96 -22.57
N ILE A 803 39.74 16.38 -23.15
CA ILE A 803 38.36 16.68 -22.82
C ILE A 803 38.08 16.34 -21.37
N PHE A 804 38.47 15.12 -20.91
CA PHE A 804 38.29 14.69 -19.54
C PHE A 804 39.10 15.57 -18.55
N ASP A 805 40.33 15.96 -18.91
CA ASP A 805 41.16 16.81 -18.08
C ASP A 805 40.54 18.23 -17.97
N LYS A 806 40.02 18.80 -19.09
CA LYS A 806 39.35 20.13 -19.12
C LYS A 806 38.04 20.14 -18.32
N LEU A 807 37.29 19.04 -18.32
CA LEU A 807 36.01 18.88 -17.62
C LEU A 807 36.17 18.38 -16.17
N GLY A 808 37.41 18.16 -15.70
CA GLY A 808 37.64 17.67 -14.34
C GLY A 808 37.06 16.31 -14.06
N LEU A 809 36.96 15.39 -15.06
CA LEU A 809 36.34 14.10 -14.92
C LEU A 809 37.37 13.07 -14.42
N ASP A 810 37.19 12.58 -13.18
CA ASP A 810 38.05 11.58 -12.57
C ASP A 810 37.40 10.18 -12.62
N GLY A 811 38.22 9.12 -12.70
CA GLY A 811 37.80 7.72 -12.69
C GLY A 811 38.34 6.88 -13.87
N GLY A 812 37.92 5.63 -13.98
CA GLY A 812 38.27 4.75 -15.11
C GLY A 812 37.59 5.14 -16.42
N ALA A 813 38.13 4.73 -17.56
CA ALA A 813 37.70 5.16 -18.91
C ALA A 813 36.20 4.97 -19.18
N ARG A 814 35.54 3.96 -18.61
CA ARG A 814 34.10 3.76 -18.69
C ARG A 814 33.33 4.77 -17.83
N GLY A 815 33.78 5.04 -16.61
CA GLY A 815 33.16 5.99 -15.70
C GLY A 815 33.21 7.42 -16.24
N LYS A 816 34.35 7.85 -16.81
CA LYS A 816 34.50 9.17 -17.44
C LYS A 816 33.53 9.40 -18.61
N ARG A 817 33.20 8.38 -19.39
CA ARG A 817 32.22 8.47 -20.48
C ARG A 817 30.78 8.56 -19.99
N VAL A 818 30.45 7.90 -18.89
CA VAL A 818 29.14 8.02 -18.25
C VAL A 818 28.93 9.43 -17.69
N LEU A 819 29.94 9.99 -17.02
CA LEU A 819 29.94 11.36 -16.53
C LEU A 819 29.92 12.38 -17.70
N LEU A 820 30.60 12.10 -18.80
CA LEU A 820 30.53 12.94 -19.99
C LEU A 820 29.13 12.95 -20.61
N ALA A 821 28.43 11.82 -20.61
CA ALA A 821 27.05 11.73 -21.13
C ALA A 821 26.04 12.49 -20.26
N SER A 822 26.29 12.62 -18.95
CA SER A 822 25.46 13.43 -18.07
C SER A 822 25.71 14.95 -18.24
N LEU A 823 26.92 15.34 -18.66
CA LEU A 823 27.26 16.75 -18.92
C LEU A 823 26.86 17.23 -20.33
N LEU A 824 26.88 16.35 -21.32
CA LEU A 824 26.63 16.65 -22.72
C LEU A 824 25.55 15.67 -23.27
N PRO A 825 24.26 15.88 -22.99
CA PRO A 825 23.21 15.04 -23.53
C PRO A 825 23.24 15.02 -25.06
N PRO A 826 22.93 13.89 -25.72
CA PRO A 826 22.92 13.81 -27.17
C PRO A 826 21.88 14.79 -27.76
N LYS A 827 22.29 15.66 -28.68
CA LYS A 827 21.32 16.35 -29.53
C LYS A 827 20.65 15.30 -30.40
N ASP A 828 19.32 15.18 -30.30
CA ASP A 828 18.54 14.39 -31.25
C ASP A 828 18.97 14.74 -32.68
N SER A 829 19.30 13.70 -33.43
CA SER A 829 19.54 13.82 -34.87
C SER A 829 18.19 14.03 -35.55
N PRO A 830 18.12 14.80 -36.66
CA PRO A 830 16.88 15.22 -37.34
C PRO A 830 16.06 14.07 -37.88
#